data_c280fc3e02b5173deb4f73027b88756e
#
_entry.id   c280fc3e02b5173deb4f73027b88756e
#
_cell.length_a   1.000
_cell.length_b   1.000
_cell.length_c   1.000
_cell.angle_alpha   90.00
_cell.angle_beta   90.00
_cell.angle_gamma   90.00
#
_symmetry.space_group_name_H-M   'P 1'
#
loop_
_entity.id
_entity.type
_entity.pdbx_description
1 polymer ?
#
loop_
_entity_poly.entity_id
_entity_poly.type
_entity_poly.pdbx_seq_one_letter_code
_entity_poly.pdbx_strand_id
1 'polypeptide(L)'
;MNEERKNQQAAAEPSLSEILQVRRDKLKALQDAGRDPFVQTRFERSAYSADIKNDFDAYDGKTLQAAGRIMSKRGMGKAIFCDIQDDRGQIQLYVRKDAVTEQEFADFRKYDIGDIIGVRGYAFKTKTGEISIHVQQVTLLSKSLRPLPEKFHGMTNTELRYRQRYVDLIMNPESKRNFQIRSRFVAYLRRYLDGLGFMEVETPVLSPIAGGATARPFITHHNTLDIDMYMRIATELHLKRLIVGGIERVYEVGRIFRNEGMDTKHNPEFTTCELYQAYTNLDGMMDILEGILSGAAKEILGTYQLQWLGHDVDLTPSWRRVTMADAVKDVTGADFMAILGDADAAVALAKSVGVDMENVAHTWGNALYETFDQKVESTLIQPTFITMYPVEVSPLAKRSPEQPALTERYEMFICGCEMGNAFSELNDPIDQYQRFKAQAEKRAHGDEEANMMDEDFVMALEYGMPPTGGLGFGIDRCAMLLCGASSIRDVILFPTMKPLNGVKDEIGVNAQPIESPKAEPEKIDFSKVEIEPLFKDFVDFETFSKSDFRAVKVLACEAVPKSKKLLKFTLDDGTGTERTILSGIHAYYEPEELVGKTCIAITNLPPRPMMGIDSCGMLISAVHHEEGEEKLHLLMVDDHIPAGAKLY
;
A
#
# COMPACT_ATOMS: atom_id res chain seq x y z
N MET A 1 -5.53 -67.46 7.46
CA MET A 1 -4.50 -66.83 6.61
C MET A 1 -5.13 -65.69 5.81
N ASN A 2 -5.63 -64.61 6.46
CA ASN A 2 -6.18 -63.43 5.74
C ASN A 2 -6.24 -62.16 6.60
N GLU A 3 -5.42 -62.05 7.65
CA GLU A 3 -5.39 -60.85 8.51
C GLU A 3 -3.98 -60.18 8.62
N GLU A 4 -2.96 -60.68 7.96
CA GLU A 4 -1.57 -60.15 8.09
C GLU A 4 -1.13 -59.25 6.94
N ARG A 5 -2.02 -58.76 6.09
CA ARG A 5 -1.66 -57.87 4.96
C ARG A 5 -2.23 -56.43 5.02
N LYS A 6 -2.61 -55.95 6.19
CA LYS A 6 -3.16 -54.57 6.35
C LYS A 6 -2.37 -53.65 7.25
N ASN A 7 -1.11 -53.91 7.50
CA ASN A 7 -0.24 -53.00 8.25
C ASN A 7 1.01 -52.59 7.44
N GLN A 8 0.83 -52.08 6.20
CA GLN A 8 1.80 -51.15 5.66
C GLN A 8 1.40 -49.78 6.19
N GLN A 9 2.02 -49.34 7.29
CA GLN A 9 2.00 -47.95 7.75
C GLN A 9 2.40 -47.07 6.56
N ALA A 10 1.47 -46.25 6.09
CA ALA A 10 1.81 -45.10 5.26
C ALA A 10 2.83 -44.28 6.09
N ALA A 11 4.06 -44.19 5.60
CA ALA A 11 5.06 -43.34 6.22
C ALA A 11 4.46 -41.93 6.27
N ALA A 12 4.41 -41.33 7.45
CA ALA A 12 3.94 -39.97 7.62
C ALA A 12 4.72 -39.04 6.68
N GLU A 13 4.05 -38.17 5.97
CA GLU A 13 4.71 -37.18 5.13
C GLU A 13 5.68 -36.36 5.98
N PRO A 14 6.93 -36.10 5.50
CA PRO A 14 7.91 -35.38 6.28
C PRO A 14 7.42 -33.97 6.58
N SER A 15 7.60 -33.51 7.80
CA SER A 15 7.26 -32.14 8.22
C SER A 15 8.03 -31.11 7.39
N LEU A 16 7.51 -29.90 7.25
CA LEU A 16 8.20 -28.81 6.54
C LEU A 16 9.61 -28.58 7.12
N SER A 17 9.77 -28.66 8.44
CA SER A 17 11.07 -28.51 9.13
C SER A 17 12.08 -29.56 8.66
N GLU A 18 11.67 -30.82 8.52
CA GLU A 18 12.52 -31.90 8.02
C GLU A 18 12.91 -31.66 6.57
N ILE A 19 11.98 -31.25 5.71
CA ILE A 19 12.26 -30.93 4.29
C ILE A 19 13.28 -29.78 4.19
N LEU A 20 13.11 -28.72 4.99
CA LEU A 20 14.02 -27.58 5.01
C LEU A 20 15.42 -28.02 5.46
N GLN A 21 15.52 -28.87 6.48
CA GLN A 21 16.81 -29.38 6.95
C GLN A 21 17.50 -30.25 5.89
N VAL A 22 16.79 -31.18 5.27
CA VAL A 22 17.32 -32.02 4.18
C VAL A 22 17.89 -31.18 3.04
N ARG A 23 17.20 -30.08 2.66
CA ARG A 23 17.68 -29.20 1.59
C ARG A 23 18.93 -28.42 1.98
N ARG A 24 19.03 -27.97 3.25
CA ARG A 24 20.23 -27.33 3.81
C ARG A 24 21.41 -28.31 3.85
N ASP A 25 21.18 -29.55 4.26
CA ASP A 25 22.22 -30.57 4.28
C ASP A 25 22.74 -30.90 2.87
N LYS A 26 21.85 -30.94 1.88
CA LYS A 26 22.25 -31.09 0.47
C LYS A 26 23.10 -29.92 -0.02
N LEU A 27 22.74 -28.69 0.34
CA LEU A 27 23.54 -27.50 0.02
C LEU A 27 24.92 -27.58 0.68
N LYS A 28 24.95 -27.88 1.98
CA LYS A 28 26.21 -28.04 2.73
C LYS A 28 27.12 -29.09 2.09
N ALA A 29 26.58 -30.23 1.71
CA ALA A 29 27.35 -31.29 1.03
C ALA A 29 27.94 -30.84 -0.33
N LEU A 30 27.24 -29.97 -1.06
CA LEU A 30 27.77 -29.35 -2.30
C LEU A 30 28.88 -28.35 -1.97
N GLN A 31 28.72 -27.52 -0.94
CA GLN A 31 29.71 -26.54 -0.50
C GLN A 31 30.98 -27.23 0.02
N ASP A 32 30.85 -28.24 0.85
CA ASP A 32 31.96 -29.01 1.40
C ASP A 32 32.75 -29.74 0.27
N ALA A 33 32.09 -30.06 -0.85
CA ALA A 33 32.68 -30.65 -2.02
C ALA A 33 33.24 -29.62 -3.04
N GLY A 34 33.27 -28.33 -2.70
CA GLY A 34 33.76 -27.25 -3.58
C GLY A 34 32.85 -26.95 -4.79
N ARG A 35 31.56 -27.31 -4.70
CA ARG A 35 30.55 -27.09 -5.76
C ARG A 35 29.41 -26.20 -5.28
N ASP A 36 29.75 -25.14 -4.57
CA ASP A 36 28.77 -24.16 -4.07
C ASP A 36 28.09 -23.47 -5.24
N PRO A 37 26.74 -23.58 -5.40
CA PRO A 37 26.03 -22.93 -6.50
C PRO A 37 26.03 -21.40 -6.36
N PHE A 38 26.19 -20.86 -5.17
CA PHE A 38 26.10 -19.42 -4.90
C PHE A 38 27.37 -18.64 -5.28
N VAL A 39 28.43 -19.31 -5.66
CA VAL A 39 29.62 -18.66 -6.24
C VAL A 39 29.46 -18.33 -7.73
N GLN A 40 28.42 -18.85 -8.38
CA GLN A 40 28.14 -18.56 -9.79
C GLN A 40 27.61 -17.14 -9.94
N THR A 41 28.38 -16.26 -10.59
CA THR A 41 28.01 -14.85 -10.80
C THR A 41 27.35 -14.60 -12.16
N ARG A 42 27.50 -15.51 -13.11
CA ARG A 42 26.98 -15.37 -14.49
C ARG A 42 26.72 -16.75 -15.11
N PHE A 43 25.66 -16.83 -15.90
CA PHE A 43 25.39 -17.91 -16.82
C PHE A 43 24.89 -17.31 -18.14
N GLU A 44 25.57 -17.62 -19.24
CA GLU A 44 25.18 -17.14 -20.56
C GLU A 44 24.06 -18.00 -21.13
N ARG A 45 22.97 -17.38 -21.47
CA ARG A 45 21.80 -18.00 -22.06
C ARG A 45 21.68 -17.60 -23.52
N SER A 46 21.60 -18.55 -24.44
CA SER A 46 21.49 -18.30 -25.87
C SER A 46 20.07 -18.42 -26.41
N ALA A 47 19.14 -19.03 -25.66
CA ALA A 47 17.75 -19.23 -26.06
C ALA A 47 16.81 -19.33 -24.87
N TYR A 48 15.57 -18.93 -25.07
CA TYR A 48 14.46 -19.14 -24.14
C TYR A 48 13.59 -20.32 -24.59
N SER A 49 12.82 -20.87 -23.63
CA SER A 49 11.93 -22.00 -23.88
C SER A 49 10.91 -21.74 -24.99
N ALA A 50 10.30 -20.56 -25.03
CA ALA A 50 9.34 -20.20 -26.06
C ALA A 50 9.98 -20.02 -27.42
N ASP A 51 11.19 -19.44 -27.50
CA ASP A 51 11.90 -19.26 -28.77
C ASP A 51 12.18 -20.62 -29.44
N ILE A 52 12.63 -21.60 -28.63
CA ILE A 52 12.90 -22.97 -29.10
C ILE A 52 11.61 -23.67 -29.55
N LYS A 53 10.51 -23.49 -28.82
CA LYS A 53 9.23 -24.16 -29.14
C LYS A 53 8.53 -23.55 -30.35
N ASN A 54 8.61 -22.22 -30.51
CA ASN A 54 7.91 -21.50 -31.57
C ASN A 54 8.63 -21.60 -32.93
N ASP A 55 9.93 -21.73 -32.91
CA ASP A 55 10.74 -21.84 -34.13
C ASP A 55 11.73 -23.03 -34.02
N PHE A 56 11.16 -24.21 -33.78
CA PHE A 56 11.97 -25.42 -33.56
C PHE A 56 12.97 -25.66 -34.67
N ASP A 57 12.59 -25.46 -35.93
CA ASP A 57 13.44 -25.74 -37.11
C ASP A 57 14.72 -24.89 -37.11
N ALA A 58 14.65 -23.67 -36.53
CA ALA A 58 15.83 -22.83 -36.35
C ALA A 58 16.80 -23.37 -35.28
N TYR A 59 16.32 -24.20 -34.36
CA TYR A 59 17.09 -24.73 -33.22
C TYR A 59 17.41 -26.22 -33.31
N ASP A 60 16.77 -26.98 -34.21
CA ASP A 60 16.93 -28.43 -34.30
C ASP A 60 18.41 -28.83 -34.47
N GLY A 61 18.88 -29.71 -33.58
CA GLY A 61 20.26 -30.19 -33.52
C GLY A 61 21.31 -29.13 -33.16
N LYS A 62 20.96 -27.84 -33.04
CA LYS A 62 21.93 -26.78 -32.70
C LYS A 62 22.25 -26.77 -31.23
N THR A 63 23.54 -26.58 -30.92
CA THR A 63 23.98 -26.36 -29.53
C THR A 63 23.45 -25.03 -29.00
N LEU A 64 22.83 -25.07 -27.83
CA LEU A 64 22.25 -23.93 -27.12
C LEU A 64 22.53 -23.99 -25.62
N GLN A 65 22.33 -22.87 -24.96
CA GLN A 65 22.37 -22.76 -23.52
C GLN A 65 21.03 -22.18 -23.02
N ALA A 66 20.41 -22.89 -22.10
CA ALA A 66 19.15 -22.48 -21.47
C ALA A 66 19.29 -22.53 -19.95
N ALA A 67 18.51 -21.69 -19.24
CA ALA A 67 18.49 -21.72 -17.79
C ALA A 67 17.05 -21.51 -17.30
N GLY A 68 16.70 -22.17 -16.20
CA GLY A 68 15.36 -22.07 -15.63
C GLY A 68 15.24 -22.79 -14.30
N ARG A 69 14.08 -22.64 -13.67
CA ARG A 69 13.71 -23.31 -12.44
C ARG A 69 13.16 -24.70 -12.73
N ILE A 70 13.60 -25.70 -11.98
CA ILE A 70 13.07 -27.07 -12.05
C ILE A 70 11.63 -27.07 -11.55
N MET A 71 10.68 -27.43 -12.42
CA MET A 71 9.25 -27.51 -12.10
C MET A 71 8.74 -28.94 -12.01
N SER A 72 9.38 -29.88 -12.68
CA SER A 72 9.11 -31.30 -12.56
C SER A 72 10.37 -32.12 -12.83
N LYS A 73 10.43 -33.32 -12.25
CA LYS A 73 11.55 -34.26 -12.49
C LYS A 73 11.06 -35.69 -12.36
N ARG A 74 11.36 -36.50 -13.38
CA ARG A 74 10.98 -37.92 -13.47
C ARG A 74 12.19 -38.75 -13.90
N GLY A 75 12.62 -39.67 -13.04
CA GLY A 75 13.73 -40.58 -13.35
C GLY A 75 13.25 -41.84 -14.04
N MET A 76 13.96 -42.27 -15.10
CA MET A 76 13.75 -43.53 -15.80
C MET A 76 15.10 -44.25 -15.95
N GLY A 77 15.59 -44.86 -14.88
CA GLY A 77 16.85 -45.62 -14.88
C GLY A 77 18.08 -44.77 -15.22
N LYS A 78 18.58 -44.89 -16.47
CA LYS A 78 19.76 -44.15 -16.97
C LYS A 78 19.45 -42.78 -17.56
N ALA A 79 18.19 -42.36 -17.52
CA ALA A 79 17.72 -41.06 -18.04
C ALA A 79 16.81 -40.36 -17.05
N ILE A 80 16.81 -39.02 -17.08
CA ILE A 80 15.92 -38.17 -16.27
C ILE A 80 15.28 -37.16 -17.22
N PHE A 81 13.95 -37.05 -17.15
CA PHE A 81 13.19 -35.99 -17.76
C PHE A 81 12.92 -34.92 -16.70
N CYS A 82 13.11 -33.67 -17.04
CA CYS A 82 12.96 -32.53 -16.14
C CYS A 82 12.39 -31.37 -16.93
N ASP A 83 11.33 -30.75 -16.42
CA ASP A 83 10.81 -29.50 -16.99
C ASP A 83 11.41 -28.32 -16.26
N ILE A 84 12.01 -27.40 -17.00
CA ILE A 84 12.45 -26.11 -16.46
C ILE A 84 11.55 -24.99 -16.95
N GLN A 85 11.33 -24.01 -16.09
CA GLN A 85 10.58 -22.79 -16.38
C GLN A 85 11.52 -21.60 -16.42
N ASP A 86 11.46 -20.83 -17.51
CA ASP A 86 12.14 -19.55 -17.66
C ASP A 86 11.16 -18.38 -17.72
N ASP A 87 11.59 -17.21 -18.17
CA ASP A 87 10.76 -16.02 -18.29
C ASP A 87 9.64 -16.16 -19.33
N ARG A 88 9.83 -16.97 -20.36
CA ARG A 88 8.93 -17.08 -21.53
C ARG A 88 8.10 -18.36 -21.56
N GLY A 89 8.38 -19.34 -20.68
CA GLY A 89 7.62 -20.58 -20.65
C GLY A 89 8.35 -21.74 -20.00
N GLN A 90 8.02 -22.94 -20.43
CA GLN A 90 8.62 -24.19 -19.94
C GLN A 90 9.16 -25.02 -21.10
N ILE A 91 10.27 -25.73 -20.84
CA ILE A 91 10.83 -26.69 -21.80
C ILE A 91 11.32 -27.95 -21.09
N GLN A 92 11.14 -29.10 -21.72
CA GLN A 92 11.61 -30.37 -21.21
C GLN A 92 13.12 -30.54 -21.44
N LEU A 93 13.80 -31.00 -20.43
CA LEU A 93 15.19 -31.45 -20.49
C LEU A 93 15.24 -32.97 -20.52
N TYR A 94 16.09 -33.52 -21.33
CA TYR A 94 16.43 -34.94 -21.38
C TYR A 94 17.88 -35.12 -20.98
N VAL A 95 18.12 -35.63 -19.76
CA VAL A 95 19.44 -35.81 -19.16
C VAL A 95 19.77 -37.29 -19.10
N ARG A 96 20.76 -37.73 -19.86
CA ARG A 96 21.24 -39.14 -19.90
C ARG A 96 22.54 -39.27 -19.15
N LYS A 97 22.73 -40.45 -18.49
CA LYS A 97 23.98 -40.77 -17.76
C LYS A 97 25.21 -40.80 -18.68
N ASP A 98 25.03 -41.18 -19.94
CA ASP A 98 26.10 -41.28 -20.93
C ASP A 98 26.34 -39.98 -21.73
N ALA A 99 25.54 -38.95 -21.54
CA ALA A 99 25.65 -37.67 -22.23
C ALA A 99 26.25 -36.54 -21.35
N VAL A 100 26.26 -36.72 -20.04
CA VAL A 100 26.86 -35.80 -19.07
C VAL A 100 27.94 -36.55 -18.27
N THR A 101 28.75 -35.83 -17.49
CA THR A 101 29.73 -36.51 -16.62
C THR A 101 29.02 -37.32 -15.53
N GLU A 102 29.70 -38.36 -15.01
CA GLU A 102 29.12 -39.18 -13.93
C GLU A 102 28.79 -38.38 -12.67
N GLN A 103 29.63 -37.39 -12.37
CA GLN A 103 29.44 -36.48 -11.26
C GLN A 103 28.20 -35.57 -11.48
N GLU A 104 28.06 -34.95 -12.64
CA GLU A 104 26.91 -34.13 -12.99
C GLU A 104 25.60 -34.92 -12.92
N PHE A 105 25.60 -36.17 -13.44
CA PHE A 105 24.42 -37.01 -13.35
C PHE A 105 24.05 -37.37 -11.90
N ALA A 106 25.07 -37.70 -11.08
CA ALA A 106 24.88 -38.02 -9.65
C ALA A 106 24.34 -36.82 -8.85
N ASP A 107 24.86 -35.63 -9.15
CA ASP A 107 24.40 -34.39 -8.53
C ASP A 107 22.98 -34.01 -8.99
N PHE A 108 22.73 -34.06 -10.31
CA PHE A 108 21.43 -33.77 -10.89
C PHE A 108 20.32 -34.67 -10.32
N ARG A 109 20.64 -35.93 -10.03
CA ARG A 109 19.68 -36.82 -9.33
C ARG A 109 19.23 -36.30 -7.97
N LYS A 110 20.10 -35.56 -7.26
CA LYS A 110 19.83 -35.00 -5.91
C LYS A 110 19.20 -33.61 -5.95
N TYR A 111 19.18 -32.95 -7.11
CA TYR A 111 18.54 -31.62 -7.25
C TYR A 111 17.05 -31.73 -6.99
N ASP A 112 16.50 -30.69 -6.37
CA ASP A 112 15.10 -30.63 -5.95
C ASP A 112 14.26 -29.79 -6.91
N ILE A 113 12.96 -30.01 -6.90
CA ILE A 113 12.00 -29.10 -7.53
C ILE A 113 12.15 -27.72 -6.86
N GLY A 114 12.24 -26.69 -7.69
CA GLY A 114 12.51 -25.32 -7.27
C GLY A 114 13.97 -24.88 -7.47
N ASP A 115 14.94 -25.79 -7.61
CA ASP A 115 16.32 -25.44 -7.92
C ASP A 115 16.40 -24.71 -9.28
N ILE A 116 17.33 -23.76 -9.41
CA ILE A 116 17.59 -23.07 -10.66
C ILE A 116 18.86 -23.66 -11.28
N ILE A 117 18.75 -24.10 -12.53
CA ILE A 117 19.85 -24.75 -13.27
C ILE A 117 20.11 -24.06 -14.62
N GLY A 118 21.34 -24.12 -15.04
CA GLY A 118 21.75 -23.86 -16.41
C GLY A 118 22.12 -25.15 -17.12
N VAL A 119 21.77 -25.28 -18.38
CA VAL A 119 22.10 -26.44 -19.21
C VAL A 119 22.72 -26.01 -20.54
N ARG A 120 23.67 -26.82 -21.03
CA ARG A 120 24.15 -26.77 -22.40
C ARG A 120 23.74 -28.06 -23.08
N GLY A 121 23.26 -28.00 -24.31
CA GLY A 121 22.82 -29.15 -25.07
C GLY A 121 22.30 -28.75 -26.43
N TYR A 122 21.48 -29.60 -27.05
CA TYR A 122 20.86 -29.31 -28.34
C TYR A 122 19.37 -29.62 -28.32
N ALA A 123 18.59 -28.82 -29.06
CA ALA A 123 17.16 -29.05 -29.21
C ALA A 123 16.90 -30.31 -30.07
N PHE A 124 15.85 -31.04 -29.71
CA PHE A 124 15.39 -32.22 -30.47
C PHE A 124 13.92 -32.50 -30.18
N LYS A 125 13.29 -33.29 -31.05
CA LYS A 125 11.94 -33.84 -30.77
C LYS A 125 12.04 -35.25 -30.21
N THR A 126 11.35 -35.51 -29.12
CA THR A 126 11.21 -36.89 -28.60
C THR A 126 10.40 -37.77 -29.54
N LYS A 127 10.38 -39.08 -29.29
CA LYS A 127 9.55 -40.03 -30.09
C LYS A 127 8.04 -39.71 -30.00
N THR A 128 7.61 -39.02 -28.98
CA THR A 128 6.23 -38.57 -28.76
C THR A 128 5.96 -37.19 -29.32
N GLY A 129 6.93 -36.54 -29.95
CA GLY A 129 6.81 -35.23 -30.57
C GLY A 129 7.09 -34.04 -29.63
N GLU A 130 7.43 -34.26 -28.35
CA GLU A 130 7.74 -33.15 -27.41
C GLU A 130 9.09 -32.53 -27.75
N ILE A 131 9.11 -31.20 -27.91
CA ILE A 131 10.32 -30.41 -28.11
C ILE A 131 11.08 -30.33 -26.79
N SER A 132 12.33 -30.79 -26.82
CA SER A 132 13.16 -30.97 -25.62
C SER A 132 14.62 -30.56 -25.88
N ILE A 133 15.38 -30.36 -24.81
CA ILE A 133 16.82 -30.15 -24.87
C ILE A 133 17.50 -31.44 -24.43
N HIS A 134 18.31 -32.03 -25.30
CA HIS A 134 19.22 -33.12 -24.95
C HIS A 134 20.44 -32.51 -24.25
N VAL A 135 20.56 -32.74 -22.96
CA VAL A 135 21.55 -32.08 -22.10
C VAL A 135 22.89 -32.76 -22.21
N GLN A 136 23.94 -31.99 -22.44
CA GLN A 136 25.35 -32.39 -22.48
C GLN A 136 26.14 -31.88 -21.27
N GLN A 137 25.65 -30.80 -20.63
CA GLN A 137 26.22 -30.25 -19.39
C GLN A 137 25.11 -29.64 -18.55
N VAL A 138 25.17 -29.80 -17.21
CA VAL A 138 24.24 -29.20 -16.26
C VAL A 138 24.99 -28.52 -15.13
N THR A 139 24.59 -27.29 -14.80
CA THR A 139 25.18 -26.50 -13.73
C THR A 139 24.07 -26.07 -12.77
N LEU A 140 24.24 -26.30 -11.47
CA LEU A 140 23.36 -25.72 -10.46
C LEU A 140 23.72 -24.26 -10.28
N LEU A 141 22.75 -23.36 -10.54
CA LEU A 141 22.93 -21.91 -10.43
C LEU A 141 22.42 -21.36 -9.08
N SER A 142 21.39 -22.01 -8.52
CA SER A 142 20.86 -21.64 -7.20
C SER A 142 20.10 -22.80 -6.58
N LYS A 143 20.35 -23.08 -5.31
CA LYS A 143 19.67 -24.11 -4.54
C LYS A 143 18.41 -23.54 -3.88
N SER A 144 17.25 -24.13 -4.19
CA SER A 144 16.00 -23.82 -3.51
C SER A 144 15.96 -24.49 -2.15
N LEU A 145 15.95 -23.71 -1.07
CA LEU A 145 15.92 -24.25 0.30
C LEU A 145 14.49 -24.48 0.82
N ARG A 146 13.47 -23.93 0.11
CA ARG A 146 12.05 -24.17 0.42
C ARG A 146 11.38 -24.93 -0.71
N PRO A 147 10.49 -25.91 -0.41
CA PRO A 147 9.69 -26.55 -1.44
C PRO A 147 8.72 -25.54 -2.05
N LEU A 148 8.41 -25.71 -3.32
CA LEU A 148 7.29 -25.04 -3.95
C LEU A 148 5.99 -25.68 -3.49
N PRO A 149 4.86 -24.96 -3.45
CA PRO A 149 3.53 -25.53 -3.24
C PRO A 149 3.24 -26.66 -4.24
N GLU A 150 2.34 -27.58 -3.89
CA GLU A 150 2.00 -28.70 -4.79
C GLU A 150 1.47 -28.22 -6.14
N LYS A 151 1.99 -28.84 -7.21
CA LYS A 151 1.74 -28.43 -8.60
C LYS A 151 0.26 -28.55 -9.03
N PHE A 152 -0.49 -29.48 -8.47
CA PHE A 152 -1.84 -29.82 -8.94
C PHE A 152 -2.93 -28.82 -8.53
N HIS A 153 -2.69 -28.04 -7.48
CA HIS A 153 -3.66 -27.07 -6.99
C HIS A 153 -3.16 -25.61 -7.10
N GLY A 154 -1.89 -25.42 -7.53
CA GLY A 154 -1.28 -24.10 -7.54
C GLY A 154 -1.30 -23.45 -6.15
N MET A 155 -1.12 -22.17 -6.10
CA MET A 155 -1.31 -21.38 -4.89
C MET A 155 -2.76 -20.86 -4.89
N THR A 156 -3.70 -21.67 -4.39
CA THR A 156 -5.16 -21.37 -4.43
C THR A 156 -5.59 -20.35 -3.38
N ASN A 157 -4.86 -20.28 -2.27
CA ASN A 157 -5.15 -19.28 -1.23
C ASN A 157 -4.77 -17.87 -1.72
N THR A 158 -5.79 -17.07 -2.02
CA THR A 158 -5.66 -15.71 -2.58
C THR A 158 -4.84 -14.79 -1.68
N GLU A 159 -5.00 -14.88 -0.35
CA GLU A 159 -4.25 -14.06 0.58
C GLU A 159 -2.74 -14.38 0.55
N LEU A 160 -2.40 -15.66 0.54
CA LEU A 160 -1.00 -16.09 0.40
C LEU A 160 -0.39 -15.66 -0.93
N ARG A 161 -1.17 -15.67 -2.04
CA ARG A 161 -0.72 -15.17 -3.35
C ARG A 161 -0.29 -13.71 -3.28
N TYR A 162 -1.02 -12.89 -2.56
CA TYR A 162 -0.67 -11.47 -2.39
C TYR A 162 0.55 -11.28 -1.47
N ARG A 163 0.64 -12.05 -0.38
CA ARG A 163 1.74 -11.95 0.58
C ARG A 163 3.04 -12.55 0.06
N GLN A 164 2.96 -13.67 -0.65
CA GLN A 164 4.11 -14.37 -1.25
C GLN A 164 4.07 -14.25 -2.78
N ARG A 165 3.99 -13.04 -3.29
CA ARG A 165 3.89 -12.75 -4.72
C ARG A 165 5.00 -13.42 -5.54
N TYR A 166 6.20 -13.54 -4.99
CA TYR A 166 7.31 -14.25 -5.63
C TYR A 166 7.03 -15.75 -5.84
N VAL A 167 6.25 -16.39 -4.96
CA VAL A 167 5.81 -17.78 -5.16
C VAL A 167 4.63 -17.81 -6.14
N ASP A 168 3.67 -16.91 -6.01
CA ASP A 168 2.55 -16.75 -6.94
C ASP A 168 3.03 -16.60 -8.39
N LEU A 169 4.04 -15.76 -8.64
CA LEU A 169 4.65 -15.59 -9.98
C LEU A 169 5.36 -16.84 -10.52
N ILE A 170 5.82 -17.74 -9.63
CA ILE A 170 6.40 -19.02 -10.05
C ILE A 170 5.29 -20.01 -10.43
N MET A 171 4.21 -20.04 -9.64
CA MET A 171 3.19 -21.10 -9.72
C MET A 171 2.03 -20.76 -10.66
N ASN A 172 1.66 -19.47 -10.77
CA ASN A 172 0.50 -18.99 -11.49
C ASN A 172 0.90 -18.10 -12.68
N PRO A 173 0.93 -18.63 -13.91
CA PRO A 173 1.28 -17.85 -15.11
C PRO A 173 0.37 -16.64 -15.35
N GLU A 174 -0.90 -16.73 -14.91
CA GLU A 174 -1.88 -15.64 -15.03
C GLU A 174 -1.44 -14.39 -14.27
N SER A 175 -0.92 -14.56 -13.05
CA SER A 175 -0.40 -13.44 -12.27
C SER A 175 0.71 -12.70 -13.02
N LYS A 176 1.62 -13.44 -13.62
CA LYS A 176 2.69 -12.85 -14.44
C LYS A 176 2.12 -12.10 -15.66
N ARG A 177 1.14 -12.69 -16.35
CA ARG A 177 0.45 -12.06 -17.49
C ARG A 177 -0.17 -10.72 -17.11
N ASN A 178 -0.82 -10.62 -15.95
CA ASN A 178 -1.43 -9.37 -15.49
C ASN A 178 -0.39 -8.26 -15.36
N PHE A 179 0.77 -8.53 -14.77
CA PHE A 179 1.85 -7.54 -14.65
C PHE A 179 2.50 -7.20 -15.99
N GLN A 180 2.57 -8.15 -16.92
CA GLN A 180 3.03 -7.87 -18.29
C GLN A 180 2.05 -6.96 -19.03
N ILE A 181 0.74 -7.19 -18.92
CA ILE A 181 -0.30 -6.32 -19.51
C ILE A 181 -0.21 -4.92 -18.89
N ARG A 182 -0.12 -4.82 -17.56
CA ARG A 182 0.03 -3.54 -16.87
C ARG A 182 1.27 -2.76 -17.35
N SER A 183 2.40 -3.43 -17.46
CA SER A 183 3.64 -2.81 -17.94
C SER A 183 3.51 -2.33 -19.39
N ARG A 184 2.89 -3.15 -20.26
CA ARG A 184 2.63 -2.78 -21.66
C ARG A 184 1.64 -1.61 -21.76
N PHE A 185 0.65 -1.55 -20.89
CA PHE A 185 -0.31 -0.44 -20.81
C PHE A 185 0.40 0.88 -20.48
N VAL A 186 1.25 0.90 -19.45
CA VAL A 186 2.01 2.13 -19.11
C VAL A 186 2.95 2.53 -20.25
N ALA A 187 3.60 1.58 -20.90
CA ALA A 187 4.46 1.87 -22.05
C ALA A 187 3.66 2.40 -23.26
N TYR A 188 2.46 1.84 -23.50
CA TYR A 188 1.55 2.35 -24.54
C TYR A 188 1.09 3.78 -24.22
N LEU A 189 0.64 4.02 -22.99
CA LEU A 189 0.17 5.32 -22.51
C LEU A 189 1.20 6.43 -22.77
N ARG A 190 2.46 6.19 -22.38
CA ARG A 190 3.54 7.15 -22.61
C ARG A 190 3.72 7.45 -24.09
N ARG A 191 3.81 6.43 -24.93
CA ARG A 191 3.92 6.65 -26.40
C ARG A 191 2.73 7.39 -26.98
N TYR A 192 1.52 7.12 -26.49
CA TYR A 192 0.30 7.80 -26.95
C TYR A 192 0.32 9.28 -26.60
N LEU A 193 0.64 9.62 -25.35
CA LEU A 193 0.70 11.01 -24.88
C LEU A 193 1.88 11.77 -25.49
N ASP A 194 3.06 11.16 -25.60
CA ASP A 194 4.22 11.74 -26.29
C ASP A 194 3.89 12.03 -27.77
N GLY A 195 3.15 11.13 -28.42
CA GLY A 195 2.66 11.29 -29.79
C GLY A 195 1.69 12.46 -29.97
N LEU A 196 0.97 12.84 -28.91
CA LEU A 196 0.12 14.03 -28.85
C LEU A 196 0.89 15.30 -28.42
N GLY A 197 2.18 15.19 -28.15
CA GLY A 197 3.05 16.31 -27.75
C GLY A 197 2.96 16.70 -26.28
N PHE A 198 2.51 15.80 -25.41
CA PHE A 198 2.59 15.99 -23.97
C PHE A 198 4.00 15.79 -23.45
N MET A 199 4.38 16.56 -22.42
CA MET A 199 5.62 16.41 -21.66
C MET A 199 5.36 15.63 -20.38
N GLU A 200 6.07 14.50 -20.16
CA GLU A 200 6.07 13.82 -18.87
C GLU A 200 6.92 14.60 -17.86
N VAL A 201 6.38 14.80 -16.68
CA VAL A 201 7.06 15.52 -15.58
C VAL A 201 6.94 14.74 -14.28
N GLU A 202 7.78 15.11 -13.29
CA GLU A 202 7.70 14.63 -11.93
C GLU A 202 7.48 15.82 -10.98
N THR A 203 6.48 15.70 -10.12
CA THR A 203 6.18 16.70 -9.09
C THR A 203 6.42 16.12 -7.68
N PRO A 204 6.54 16.95 -6.63
CA PRO A 204 6.85 16.46 -5.29
C PRO A 204 5.86 15.43 -4.75
N VAL A 205 6.40 14.35 -4.18
CA VAL A 205 5.61 13.36 -3.42
C VAL A 205 5.27 13.90 -2.03
N LEU A 206 6.17 14.68 -1.43
CA LEU A 206 5.98 15.32 -0.12
C LEU A 206 5.67 16.80 -0.31
N SER A 207 4.62 17.29 0.35
CA SER A 207 4.18 18.68 0.28
C SER A 207 3.84 19.20 1.68
N PRO A 208 4.07 20.48 1.97
CA PRO A 208 3.57 21.09 3.21
C PRO A 208 2.05 21.27 3.23
N ILE A 209 1.39 21.13 2.08
CA ILE A 209 -0.07 21.28 1.91
C ILE A 209 -0.61 20.06 1.17
N ALA A 210 -1.70 19.46 1.66
CA ALA A 210 -2.46 18.44 0.96
C ALA A 210 -3.61 19.10 0.17
N GLY A 211 -3.73 18.80 -1.12
CA GLY A 211 -4.75 19.37 -1.98
C GLY A 211 -4.84 18.70 -3.35
N GLY A 212 -5.80 19.11 -4.17
CA GLY A 212 -6.07 18.58 -5.51
C GLY A 212 -7.02 17.38 -5.53
N ALA A 213 -7.49 16.91 -4.37
CA ALA A 213 -8.50 15.86 -4.27
C ALA A 213 -9.22 15.98 -2.92
N THR A 214 -10.38 15.31 -2.80
CA THR A 214 -11.06 15.10 -1.52
C THR A 214 -10.63 13.74 -1.01
N ALA A 215 -9.66 13.69 -0.09
CA ALA A 215 -9.08 12.48 0.46
C ALA A 215 -8.28 12.77 1.74
N ARG A 216 -8.18 11.78 2.61
CA ARG A 216 -7.37 11.87 3.83
C ARG A 216 -5.89 11.61 3.50
N PRO A 217 -4.95 12.53 3.82
CA PRO A 217 -3.53 12.34 3.54
C PRO A 217 -2.83 11.46 4.59
N PHE A 218 -1.72 10.83 4.21
CA PHE A 218 -0.71 10.37 5.16
C PHE A 218 0.16 11.55 5.58
N ILE A 219 0.47 11.63 6.87
CA ILE A 219 1.31 12.68 7.46
C ILE A 219 2.65 12.09 7.83
N THR A 220 3.72 12.81 7.55
CA THR A 220 5.10 12.49 7.97
C THR A 220 5.77 13.75 8.50
N HIS A 221 6.87 13.58 9.25
CA HIS A 221 7.62 14.69 9.84
C HIS A 221 8.99 14.86 9.20
N HIS A 222 9.33 16.09 8.81
CA HIS A 222 10.66 16.44 8.28
C HIS A 222 11.57 16.89 9.41
N ASN A 223 12.40 16.00 9.95
CA ASN A 223 13.20 16.22 11.17
C ASN A 223 14.09 17.47 11.14
N THR A 224 14.71 17.79 10.00
CA THR A 224 15.65 18.94 9.91
C THR A 224 14.92 20.29 9.89
N LEU A 225 13.75 20.33 9.27
CA LEU A 225 12.94 21.55 9.19
C LEU A 225 11.96 21.68 10.35
N ASP A 226 11.77 20.61 11.12
CA ASP A 226 10.81 20.52 12.23
C ASP A 226 9.37 20.89 11.79
N ILE A 227 8.93 20.31 10.66
CA ILE A 227 7.61 20.55 10.07
C ILE A 227 6.94 19.24 9.68
N ASP A 228 5.63 19.20 9.79
CA ASP A 228 4.83 18.13 9.22
C ASP A 228 4.69 18.31 7.71
N MET A 229 4.76 17.21 6.99
CA MET A 229 4.55 17.14 5.56
C MET A 229 3.51 16.08 5.23
N TYR A 230 2.85 16.24 4.11
CA TYR A 230 1.81 15.35 3.63
C TYR A 230 2.31 14.58 2.40
N MET A 231 2.03 13.28 2.35
CA MET A 231 2.18 12.54 1.10
C MET A 231 1.06 12.95 0.15
N ARG A 232 1.38 13.21 -1.10
CA ARG A 232 0.44 13.74 -2.12
C ARG A 232 -0.77 12.84 -2.29
N ILE A 233 -1.95 13.45 -2.34
CA ILE A 233 -3.25 12.82 -2.63
C ILE A 233 -3.69 13.00 -4.09
N ALA A 234 -3.04 13.91 -4.82
CA ALA A 234 -3.19 14.22 -6.24
C ALA A 234 -1.95 14.97 -6.74
N THR A 235 -1.74 15.06 -8.06
CA THR A 235 -0.69 15.87 -8.70
C THR A 235 -1.23 17.17 -9.29
N GLU A 236 -2.53 17.36 -9.30
CA GLU A 236 -3.31 18.39 -9.96
C GLU A 236 -2.75 19.80 -9.79
N LEU A 237 -2.59 20.28 -8.54
CA LEU A 237 -2.24 21.68 -8.28
C LEU A 237 -0.83 22.02 -8.78
N HIS A 238 0.10 21.06 -8.76
CA HIS A 238 1.43 21.25 -9.31
C HIS A 238 1.42 21.27 -10.84
N LEU A 239 0.67 20.38 -11.49
CA LEU A 239 0.57 20.34 -12.96
C LEU A 239 -0.10 21.60 -13.52
N LYS A 240 -1.13 22.11 -12.85
CA LYS A 240 -1.75 23.41 -13.22
C LYS A 240 -0.78 24.58 -13.10
N ARG A 241 0.11 24.62 -12.10
CA ARG A 241 1.18 25.62 -12.02
C ARG A 241 2.13 25.56 -13.23
N LEU A 242 2.36 24.36 -13.78
CA LEU A 242 3.16 24.21 -15.00
C LEU A 242 2.44 24.75 -16.24
N ILE A 243 1.11 24.60 -16.31
CA ILE A 243 0.28 25.23 -17.35
C ILE A 243 0.39 26.77 -17.26
N VAL A 244 0.28 27.34 -16.05
CA VAL A 244 0.51 28.79 -15.84
C VAL A 244 1.92 29.17 -16.29
N GLY A 245 2.91 28.32 -16.03
CA GLY A 245 4.31 28.50 -16.45
C GLY A 245 4.56 28.37 -17.96
N GLY A 246 3.50 28.05 -18.77
CA GLY A 246 3.59 27.99 -20.24
C GLY A 246 3.89 26.59 -20.80
N ILE A 247 3.86 25.53 -20.00
CA ILE A 247 3.92 24.15 -20.52
C ILE A 247 2.50 23.75 -20.93
N GLU A 248 2.18 23.86 -22.22
CA GLU A 248 0.79 23.74 -22.70
C GLU A 248 0.22 22.33 -22.63
N ARG A 249 1.06 21.28 -22.57
CA ARG A 249 0.65 19.87 -22.47
C ARG A 249 1.58 19.14 -21.53
N VAL A 250 1.06 18.70 -20.40
CA VAL A 250 1.85 18.10 -19.34
C VAL A 250 1.12 16.89 -18.75
N TYR A 251 1.85 15.85 -18.42
CA TYR A 251 1.29 14.70 -17.68
C TYR A 251 2.29 14.13 -16.66
N GLU A 252 1.77 13.47 -15.67
CA GLU A 252 2.55 12.68 -14.71
C GLU A 252 1.91 11.31 -14.50
N VAL A 253 2.72 10.25 -14.58
CA VAL A 253 2.36 8.91 -14.12
C VAL A 253 3.00 8.70 -12.77
N GLY A 254 2.23 8.77 -11.70
CA GLY A 254 2.77 8.80 -10.34
C GLY A 254 1.98 8.01 -9.31
N ARG A 255 2.65 7.71 -8.20
CA ARG A 255 2.00 7.16 -7.00
C ARG A 255 1.26 8.25 -6.24
N ILE A 256 0.07 7.90 -5.84
CA ILE A 256 -0.83 8.69 -4.99
C ILE A 256 -1.08 7.92 -3.70
N PHE A 257 -1.26 8.65 -2.60
CA PHE A 257 -1.36 8.09 -1.26
C PHE A 257 -2.62 8.63 -0.57
N ARG A 258 -3.56 7.76 -0.24
CA ARG A 258 -4.78 8.10 0.48
C ARG A 258 -4.93 7.22 1.71
N ASN A 259 -5.03 7.82 2.88
CA ASN A 259 -5.13 7.13 4.17
C ASN A 259 -6.57 6.70 4.44
N GLU A 260 -7.06 5.82 3.59
CA GLU A 260 -8.43 5.34 3.54
C GLU A 260 -8.49 3.82 3.69
N GLY A 261 -9.71 3.25 3.64
CA GLY A 261 -9.94 1.82 3.73
C GLY A 261 -9.32 1.02 2.57
N MET A 262 -9.16 -0.27 2.78
CA MET A 262 -8.65 -1.22 1.78
C MET A 262 -9.71 -2.24 1.43
N ASP A 263 -10.07 -2.33 0.15
CA ASP A 263 -11.02 -3.33 -0.38
C ASP A 263 -10.53 -3.93 -1.71
N THR A 264 -11.43 -4.43 -2.52
CA THR A 264 -11.12 -4.99 -3.84
C THR A 264 -10.86 -3.94 -4.91
N LYS A 265 -11.30 -2.68 -4.69
CA LYS A 265 -11.16 -1.55 -5.62
C LYS A 265 -10.17 -0.50 -5.13
N HIS A 266 -9.84 -0.49 -3.82
CA HIS A 266 -9.03 0.54 -3.17
C HIS A 266 -7.80 -0.03 -2.47
N ASN A 267 -6.67 0.66 -2.63
CA ASN A 267 -5.40 0.42 -1.93
C ASN A 267 -4.84 1.76 -1.45
N PRO A 268 -4.24 1.87 -0.25
CA PRO A 268 -3.78 3.16 0.30
C PRO A 268 -2.76 3.89 -0.57
N GLU A 269 -2.00 3.14 -1.37
CA GLU A 269 -1.15 3.67 -2.42
C GLU A 269 -1.52 3.04 -3.75
N PHE A 270 -1.66 3.85 -4.78
CA PHE A 270 -2.04 3.43 -6.13
C PHE A 270 -1.41 4.34 -7.17
N THR A 271 -1.48 3.96 -8.44
CA THR A 271 -0.87 4.73 -9.53
C THR A 271 -1.97 5.42 -10.35
N THR A 272 -1.81 6.72 -10.55
CA THR A 272 -2.64 7.51 -11.47
C THR A 272 -1.82 8.03 -12.63
N CYS A 273 -2.51 8.43 -13.69
CA CYS A 273 -2.02 9.38 -14.65
C CYS A 273 -2.91 10.61 -14.56
N GLU A 274 -2.31 11.77 -14.35
CA GLU A 274 -2.96 13.06 -14.48
C GLU A 274 -2.32 13.82 -15.61
N LEU A 275 -3.15 14.46 -16.45
CA LEU A 275 -2.70 15.24 -17.61
C LEU A 275 -3.53 16.51 -17.76
N TYR A 276 -2.87 17.55 -18.25
CA TYR A 276 -3.47 18.88 -18.48
C TYR A 276 -3.05 19.41 -19.84
N GLN A 277 -4.01 20.00 -20.56
CA GLN A 277 -3.77 20.59 -21.85
C GLN A 277 -4.42 21.98 -21.93
N ALA A 278 -3.63 22.98 -22.23
CA ALA A 278 -4.10 24.33 -22.53
C ALA A 278 -4.88 24.37 -23.83
N TYR A 279 -5.82 25.33 -23.94
CA TYR A 279 -6.64 25.62 -25.12
C TYR A 279 -7.53 24.45 -25.57
N THR A 280 -7.92 23.60 -24.60
CA THR A 280 -8.91 22.54 -24.81
C THR A 280 -9.95 22.57 -23.66
N ASN A 281 -10.98 21.76 -23.80
CA ASN A 281 -12.10 21.66 -22.88
C ASN A 281 -12.40 20.20 -22.51
N LEU A 282 -13.54 19.99 -21.87
CA LEU A 282 -14.06 18.70 -21.46
C LEU A 282 -14.13 17.66 -22.60
N ASP A 283 -14.58 18.07 -23.81
CA ASP A 283 -14.70 17.16 -24.95
C ASP A 283 -13.35 16.62 -25.38
N GLY A 284 -12.32 17.47 -25.42
CA GLY A 284 -10.96 17.04 -25.72
C GLY A 284 -10.42 16.03 -24.72
N MET A 285 -10.80 16.15 -23.44
CA MET A 285 -10.42 15.16 -22.41
C MET A 285 -11.16 13.83 -22.58
N MET A 286 -12.43 13.84 -23.00
CA MET A 286 -13.17 12.62 -23.34
C MET A 286 -12.51 11.88 -24.51
N ASP A 287 -12.13 12.58 -25.56
CA ASP A 287 -11.49 11.99 -26.74
C ASP A 287 -10.12 11.37 -26.40
N ILE A 288 -9.35 12.01 -25.51
CA ILE A 288 -8.06 11.48 -25.04
C ILE A 288 -8.26 10.19 -24.24
N LEU A 289 -9.18 10.15 -23.27
CA LEU A 289 -9.41 8.97 -22.44
C LEU A 289 -9.96 7.79 -23.27
N GLU A 290 -10.91 8.08 -24.15
CA GLU A 290 -11.45 7.08 -25.09
C GLU A 290 -10.33 6.51 -25.96
N GLY A 291 -9.47 7.37 -26.55
CA GLY A 291 -8.34 6.98 -27.37
C GLY A 291 -7.29 6.14 -26.60
N ILE A 292 -7.02 6.49 -25.34
CA ILE A 292 -6.09 5.72 -24.47
C ILE A 292 -6.61 4.30 -24.26
N LEU A 293 -7.85 4.13 -23.79
CA LEU A 293 -8.36 2.82 -23.40
C LEU A 293 -8.70 1.93 -24.59
N SER A 294 -9.35 2.49 -25.62
CA SER A 294 -9.65 1.77 -26.86
C SER A 294 -8.37 1.34 -27.58
N GLY A 295 -7.42 2.26 -27.72
CA GLY A 295 -6.15 1.99 -28.39
C GLY A 295 -5.31 0.97 -27.63
N ALA A 296 -5.26 1.06 -26.28
CA ALA A 296 -4.57 0.07 -25.45
C ALA A 296 -5.17 -1.33 -25.58
N ALA A 297 -6.50 -1.46 -25.54
CA ALA A 297 -7.18 -2.74 -25.73
C ALA A 297 -6.82 -3.34 -27.09
N LYS A 298 -6.89 -2.54 -28.17
CA LYS A 298 -6.56 -2.98 -29.51
C LYS A 298 -5.09 -3.38 -29.69
N GLU A 299 -4.15 -2.58 -29.17
CA GLU A 299 -2.71 -2.87 -29.33
C GLU A 299 -2.26 -4.04 -28.43
N ILE A 300 -2.74 -4.08 -27.19
CA ILE A 300 -2.22 -5.05 -26.21
C ILE A 300 -2.93 -6.39 -26.32
N LEU A 301 -4.24 -6.38 -26.53
CA LEU A 301 -5.10 -7.56 -26.51
C LEU A 301 -5.56 -8.00 -27.92
N GLY A 302 -5.47 -7.11 -28.92
CA GLY A 302 -5.90 -7.37 -30.29
C GLY A 302 -7.40 -7.21 -30.52
N THR A 303 -8.18 -6.80 -29.50
CA THR A 303 -9.64 -6.69 -29.54
C THR A 303 -10.14 -5.52 -28.72
N TYR A 304 -11.34 -5.02 -29.04
CA TYR A 304 -12.10 -4.07 -28.21
C TYR A 304 -13.07 -4.78 -27.25
N GLN A 305 -13.34 -6.07 -27.48
CA GLN A 305 -14.27 -6.86 -26.69
C GLN A 305 -13.55 -7.51 -25.52
N LEU A 306 -13.98 -7.24 -24.30
CA LEU A 306 -13.39 -7.70 -23.06
C LEU A 306 -14.44 -8.36 -22.16
N GLN A 307 -13.96 -9.19 -21.24
CA GLN A 307 -14.75 -9.70 -20.11
C GLN A 307 -14.22 -9.05 -18.82
N TRP A 308 -15.09 -8.35 -18.10
CA TRP A 308 -14.71 -7.76 -16.81
C TRP A 308 -15.86 -7.79 -15.81
N LEU A 309 -15.57 -8.20 -14.57
CA LEU A 309 -16.53 -8.30 -13.46
C LEU A 309 -17.82 -9.09 -13.84
N GLY A 310 -17.69 -10.08 -14.72
CA GLY A 310 -18.80 -10.92 -15.17
C GLY A 310 -19.63 -10.35 -16.33
N HIS A 311 -19.22 -9.24 -16.90
CA HIS A 311 -19.91 -8.56 -18.01
C HIS A 311 -19.06 -8.54 -19.28
N ASP A 312 -19.75 -8.57 -20.44
CA ASP A 312 -19.16 -8.24 -21.74
C ASP A 312 -19.04 -6.72 -21.85
N VAL A 313 -17.83 -6.24 -22.11
CA VAL A 313 -17.50 -4.81 -22.26
C VAL A 313 -16.98 -4.55 -23.66
N ASP A 314 -17.57 -3.60 -24.36
CA ASP A 314 -17.15 -3.13 -25.68
C ASP A 314 -16.46 -1.77 -25.61
N LEU A 315 -15.15 -1.74 -25.86
CA LEU A 315 -14.34 -0.54 -25.90
C LEU A 315 -14.24 0.08 -27.30
N THR A 316 -15.08 -0.33 -28.26
CA THR A 316 -15.13 0.31 -29.58
C THR A 316 -15.46 1.81 -29.43
N PRO A 317 -14.69 2.73 -30.08
CA PRO A 317 -14.91 4.17 -29.96
C PRO A 317 -16.31 4.64 -30.31
N SER A 318 -16.64 5.83 -29.82
CA SER A 318 -17.91 6.53 -29.73
C SER A 318 -18.75 6.05 -28.53
N TRP A 319 -18.18 6.24 -27.34
CA TRP A 319 -18.84 5.88 -26.09
C TRP A 319 -20.00 6.82 -25.75
N ARG A 320 -20.95 6.31 -24.97
CA ARG A 320 -22.12 7.09 -24.53
C ARG A 320 -21.69 8.30 -23.69
N ARG A 321 -22.26 9.47 -24.02
CA ARG A 321 -22.12 10.72 -23.26
C ARG A 321 -23.51 11.15 -22.81
N VAL A 322 -23.71 11.34 -21.50
CA VAL A 322 -25.03 11.69 -20.93
C VAL A 322 -24.83 12.57 -19.71
N THR A 323 -25.73 13.54 -19.49
CA THR A 323 -25.67 14.36 -18.27
C THR A 323 -26.09 13.57 -17.06
N MET A 324 -25.57 13.93 -15.86
CA MET A 324 -25.97 13.29 -14.61
C MET A 324 -27.49 13.36 -14.40
N ALA A 325 -28.09 14.52 -14.63
CA ALA A 325 -29.53 14.71 -14.47
C ALA A 325 -30.35 13.81 -15.43
N ASP A 326 -29.93 13.66 -16.69
CA ASP A 326 -30.58 12.79 -17.65
C ASP A 326 -30.40 11.31 -17.28
N ALA A 327 -29.19 10.90 -16.85
CA ALA A 327 -28.94 9.56 -16.40
C ALA A 327 -29.78 9.17 -15.18
N VAL A 328 -29.94 10.09 -14.22
CA VAL A 328 -30.84 9.91 -13.06
C VAL A 328 -32.29 9.81 -13.51
N LYS A 329 -32.72 10.67 -14.42
CA LYS A 329 -34.09 10.66 -14.94
C LYS A 329 -34.38 9.37 -15.71
N ASP A 330 -33.45 8.91 -16.54
CA ASP A 330 -33.58 7.65 -17.31
C ASP A 330 -33.79 6.43 -16.40
N VAL A 331 -33.07 6.36 -15.27
CA VAL A 331 -33.09 5.19 -14.38
C VAL A 331 -34.22 5.27 -13.34
N THR A 332 -34.44 6.45 -12.76
CA THR A 332 -35.35 6.61 -11.61
C THR A 332 -36.68 7.29 -11.95
N GLY A 333 -36.77 7.97 -13.08
CA GLY A 333 -37.88 8.85 -13.44
C GLY A 333 -37.85 10.23 -12.75
N ALA A 334 -36.88 10.49 -11.84
CA ALA A 334 -36.78 11.75 -11.11
C ALA A 334 -36.15 12.85 -11.95
N ASP A 335 -36.89 13.92 -12.20
CA ASP A 335 -36.45 15.07 -13.01
C ASP A 335 -35.92 16.20 -12.11
N PHE A 336 -34.64 16.18 -11.80
CA PHE A 336 -33.99 17.20 -10.98
C PHE A 336 -33.86 18.56 -11.70
N MET A 337 -33.85 18.58 -13.03
CA MET A 337 -33.77 19.83 -13.79
C MET A 337 -35.07 20.64 -13.70
N ALA A 338 -36.21 19.98 -13.52
CA ALA A 338 -37.50 20.66 -13.32
C ALA A 338 -37.60 21.43 -12.00
N ILE A 339 -36.73 21.13 -11.03
CA ILE A 339 -36.67 21.74 -9.68
C ILE A 339 -35.29 22.33 -9.40
N LEU A 340 -34.61 22.81 -10.44
CA LEU A 340 -33.26 23.35 -10.34
C LEU A 340 -33.14 24.44 -9.27
N GLY A 341 -32.21 24.28 -8.33
CA GLY A 341 -31.92 25.22 -7.25
C GLY A 341 -32.87 25.16 -6.04
N ASP A 342 -33.93 24.36 -6.07
CA ASP A 342 -34.80 24.13 -4.93
C ASP A 342 -34.30 22.94 -4.09
N ALA A 343 -33.60 23.23 -3.00
CA ALA A 343 -33.00 22.23 -2.12
C ALA A 343 -34.05 21.33 -1.43
N ASP A 344 -35.16 21.90 -0.97
CA ASP A 344 -36.20 21.14 -0.28
C ASP A 344 -36.89 20.16 -1.22
N ALA A 345 -37.26 20.64 -2.42
CA ALA A 345 -37.86 19.80 -3.46
C ALA A 345 -36.88 18.69 -3.92
N ALA A 346 -35.58 19.01 -4.07
CA ALA A 346 -34.57 18.03 -4.50
C ALA A 346 -34.38 16.91 -3.46
N VAL A 347 -34.25 17.24 -2.18
CA VAL A 347 -34.13 16.26 -1.11
C VAL A 347 -35.42 15.42 -0.99
N ALA A 348 -36.60 16.03 -1.12
CA ALA A 348 -37.86 15.28 -1.13
C ALA A 348 -37.95 14.32 -2.33
N LEU A 349 -37.50 14.77 -3.53
CA LEU A 349 -37.48 13.94 -4.75
C LEU A 349 -36.51 12.77 -4.60
N ALA A 350 -35.28 12.99 -4.10
CA ALA A 350 -34.31 11.92 -3.82
C ALA A 350 -34.87 10.87 -2.86
N LYS A 351 -35.46 11.30 -1.75
CA LYS A 351 -36.12 10.39 -0.79
C LYS A 351 -37.29 9.63 -1.42
N SER A 352 -38.06 10.24 -2.33
CA SER A 352 -39.20 9.59 -2.99
C SER A 352 -38.79 8.40 -3.86
N VAL A 353 -37.55 8.39 -4.38
CA VAL A 353 -36.94 7.28 -5.15
C VAL A 353 -36.07 6.36 -4.28
N GLY A 354 -36.16 6.52 -2.96
CA GLY A 354 -35.50 5.63 -2.00
C GLY A 354 -34.00 5.88 -1.82
N VAL A 355 -33.56 7.13 -1.96
CA VAL A 355 -32.19 7.55 -1.68
C VAL A 355 -32.05 7.90 -0.19
N ASP A 356 -31.00 7.40 0.45
CA ASP A 356 -30.63 7.78 1.80
C ASP A 356 -29.94 9.15 1.76
N MET A 357 -30.52 10.11 2.49
CA MET A 357 -30.03 11.48 2.60
C MET A 357 -29.53 11.80 4.03
N GLU A 358 -29.29 10.76 4.85
CA GLU A 358 -28.72 10.96 6.19
C GLU A 358 -27.25 11.40 6.07
N ASN A 359 -26.89 12.44 6.80
CA ASN A 359 -25.57 13.09 6.78
C ASN A 359 -25.16 13.74 5.43
N VAL A 360 -26.09 13.90 4.49
CA VAL A 360 -25.85 14.60 3.22
C VAL A 360 -26.18 16.08 3.36
N ALA A 361 -25.35 16.96 2.81
CA ALA A 361 -25.61 18.39 2.82
C ALA A 361 -26.92 18.71 2.07
N HIS A 362 -27.76 19.53 2.69
CA HIS A 362 -29.10 19.87 2.21
C HIS A 362 -29.05 20.89 1.06
N THR A 363 -28.64 20.44 -0.12
CA THR A 363 -28.56 21.24 -1.35
C THR A 363 -29.15 20.46 -2.53
N TRP A 364 -29.53 21.20 -3.58
CA TRP A 364 -30.00 20.59 -4.83
C TRP A 364 -28.94 19.68 -5.45
N GLY A 365 -27.68 20.16 -5.49
CA GLY A 365 -26.59 19.43 -6.12
C GLY A 365 -26.20 18.15 -5.39
N ASN A 366 -26.17 18.19 -4.03
CA ASN A 366 -25.90 16.96 -3.28
C ASN A 366 -27.03 15.94 -3.42
N ALA A 367 -28.29 16.37 -3.46
CA ALA A 367 -29.42 15.46 -3.67
C ALA A 367 -29.38 14.79 -5.06
N LEU A 368 -29.02 15.52 -6.11
CA LEU A 368 -28.80 14.93 -7.45
C LEU A 368 -27.64 13.94 -7.45
N TYR A 369 -26.49 14.33 -6.87
CA TYR A 369 -25.28 13.50 -6.80
C TYR A 369 -25.55 12.19 -6.05
N GLU A 370 -26.14 12.25 -4.86
CA GLU A 370 -26.48 11.07 -4.07
C GLU A 370 -27.48 10.16 -4.78
N THR A 371 -28.41 10.73 -5.52
CA THR A 371 -29.34 9.93 -6.34
C THR A 371 -28.62 9.19 -7.46
N PHE A 372 -27.65 9.86 -8.09
CA PHE A 372 -26.79 9.23 -9.10
C PHE A 372 -25.97 8.09 -8.47
N ASP A 373 -25.22 8.35 -7.40
CA ASP A 373 -24.35 7.40 -6.72
C ASP A 373 -25.12 6.12 -6.31
N GLN A 374 -26.24 6.28 -5.59
CA GLN A 374 -26.98 5.17 -5.02
C GLN A 374 -27.86 4.40 -6.02
N LYS A 375 -28.29 5.01 -7.15
CA LYS A 375 -29.27 4.41 -8.06
C LYS A 375 -28.77 4.17 -9.48
N VAL A 376 -27.79 4.91 -9.95
CA VAL A 376 -27.39 4.92 -11.36
C VAL A 376 -26.03 4.29 -11.58
N GLU A 377 -25.02 4.64 -10.79
CA GLU A 377 -23.63 4.24 -10.97
C GLU A 377 -23.47 2.74 -11.24
N SER A 378 -24.06 1.90 -10.39
CA SER A 378 -23.99 0.43 -10.49
C SER A 378 -24.64 -0.13 -11.76
N THR A 379 -25.45 0.64 -12.46
CA THR A 379 -26.12 0.22 -13.71
C THR A 379 -25.28 0.49 -14.97
N LEU A 380 -24.19 1.25 -14.84
CA LEU A 380 -23.33 1.67 -15.94
C LEU A 380 -22.34 0.56 -16.33
N ILE A 381 -22.78 -0.39 -17.14
CA ILE A 381 -21.96 -1.53 -17.55
C ILE A 381 -21.01 -1.17 -18.70
N GLN A 382 -21.54 -0.55 -19.77
CA GLN A 382 -20.74 -0.14 -20.93
C GLN A 382 -20.06 1.20 -20.68
N PRO A 383 -18.94 1.48 -21.37
CA PRO A 383 -18.22 2.75 -21.22
C PRO A 383 -19.17 3.95 -21.40
N THR A 384 -19.30 4.75 -20.34
CA THR A 384 -20.24 5.86 -20.31
C THR A 384 -19.60 7.07 -19.62
N PHE A 385 -19.60 8.22 -20.29
CA PHE A 385 -19.26 9.50 -19.71
C PHE A 385 -20.50 10.11 -19.08
N ILE A 386 -20.46 10.35 -17.77
CA ILE A 386 -21.46 11.10 -17.03
C ILE A 386 -20.96 12.53 -16.91
N THR A 387 -21.70 13.49 -17.47
CA THR A 387 -21.28 14.89 -17.57
C THR A 387 -22.14 15.82 -16.73
N MET A 388 -21.76 17.09 -16.60
CA MET A 388 -22.54 18.15 -15.97
C MET A 388 -22.82 17.90 -14.49
N TYR A 389 -21.75 17.71 -13.72
CA TYR A 389 -21.83 17.55 -12.27
C TYR A 389 -22.24 18.84 -11.56
N PRO A 390 -22.96 18.79 -10.43
CA PRO A 390 -23.27 19.97 -9.63
C PRO A 390 -22.02 20.70 -9.11
N VAL A 391 -22.12 22.01 -8.97
CA VAL A 391 -21.02 22.87 -8.45
C VAL A 391 -20.65 22.48 -7.02
N GLU A 392 -21.62 22.09 -6.20
CA GLU A 392 -21.46 21.75 -4.78
C GLU A 392 -20.50 20.59 -4.56
N VAL A 393 -20.38 19.68 -5.54
CA VAL A 393 -19.49 18.50 -5.49
C VAL A 393 -18.28 18.61 -6.43
N SER A 394 -18.03 19.81 -6.99
CA SER A 394 -16.99 20.01 -8.01
C SER A 394 -16.13 21.26 -7.74
N PRO A 395 -15.30 21.26 -6.68
CA PRO A 395 -14.62 22.48 -6.21
C PRO A 395 -13.54 23.05 -7.15
N LEU A 396 -13.03 22.24 -8.10
CA LEU A 396 -11.93 22.61 -9.00
C LEU A 396 -12.33 22.73 -10.47
N ALA A 397 -13.60 22.40 -10.79
CA ALA A 397 -14.14 22.44 -12.14
C ALA A 397 -14.78 23.79 -12.47
N LYS A 398 -14.65 24.22 -13.73
CA LYS A 398 -15.28 25.43 -14.25
C LYS A 398 -16.80 25.27 -14.31
N ARG A 399 -17.54 26.32 -13.96
CA ARG A 399 -19.00 26.36 -14.14
C ARG A 399 -19.36 26.29 -15.62
N SER A 400 -20.43 25.58 -15.93
CA SER A 400 -20.99 25.63 -17.29
C SER A 400 -21.50 27.04 -17.60
N PRO A 401 -21.11 27.63 -18.72
CA PRO A 401 -21.64 28.95 -19.14
C PRO A 401 -23.15 28.95 -19.38
N GLU A 402 -23.70 27.84 -19.83
CA GLU A 402 -25.11 27.68 -20.15
C GLU A 402 -25.96 27.44 -18.89
N GLN A 403 -25.40 26.70 -17.93
CA GLN A 403 -26.09 26.32 -16.68
C GLN A 403 -25.16 26.44 -15.45
N PRO A 404 -25.05 27.65 -14.85
CA PRO A 404 -24.07 27.92 -13.79
C PRO A 404 -24.22 27.12 -12.49
N ALA A 405 -25.30 26.39 -12.28
CA ALA A 405 -25.47 25.45 -11.18
C ALA A 405 -24.70 24.12 -11.42
N LEU A 406 -24.28 23.90 -12.65
CA LEU A 406 -23.53 22.72 -13.10
C LEU A 406 -22.11 23.12 -13.49
N THR A 407 -21.24 22.12 -13.59
CA THR A 407 -19.85 22.27 -14.01
C THR A 407 -19.56 21.51 -15.29
N GLU A 408 -18.59 21.97 -16.07
CA GLU A 408 -18.00 21.22 -17.16
C GLU A 408 -17.06 20.14 -16.60
N ARG A 409 -17.66 19.07 -16.04
CA ARG A 409 -16.99 17.91 -15.45
C ARG A 409 -17.64 16.63 -15.95
N TYR A 410 -16.82 15.60 -16.16
CA TYR A 410 -17.32 14.24 -16.30
C TYR A 410 -16.58 13.27 -15.39
N GLU A 411 -17.25 12.19 -15.08
CA GLU A 411 -16.62 10.93 -14.69
C GLU A 411 -16.99 9.84 -15.71
N MET A 412 -16.05 8.95 -15.99
CA MET A 412 -16.23 7.85 -16.92
C MET A 412 -16.35 6.54 -16.18
N PHE A 413 -17.41 5.79 -16.47
CA PHE A 413 -17.75 4.54 -15.79
C PHE A 413 -17.72 3.33 -16.73
N ILE A 414 -17.24 2.20 -16.22
CA ILE A 414 -17.36 0.86 -16.81
C ILE A 414 -17.67 -0.13 -15.69
N CYS A 415 -18.70 -0.95 -15.84
CA CYS A 415 -19.15 -1.94 -14.84
C CYS A 415 -19.35 -1.34 -13.45
N GLY A 416 -19.94 -0.15 -13.34
CA GLY A 416 -20.13 0.56 -12.07
C GLY A 416 -18.80 0.91 -11.37
N CYS A 417 -17.74 1.12 -12.12
CA CYS A 417 -16.46 1.56 -11.60
C CYS A 417 -16.05 2.84 -12.32
N GLU A 418 -15.78 3.90 -11.57
CA GLU A 418 -15.15 5.11 -12.07
C GLU A 418 -13.75 4.77 -12.59
N MET A 419 -13.51 5.07 -13.86
CA MET A 419 -12.24 4.85 -14.55
C MET A 419 -11.41 6.11 -14.67
N GLY A 420 -12.05 7.27 -14.75
CA GLY A 420 -11.39 8.57 -14.86
C GLY A 420 -12.34 9.72 -14.60
N ASN A 421 -11.76 10.84 -14.18
CA ASN A 421 -12.44 12.10 -13.86
C ASN A 421 -11.75 13.24 -14.59
N ALA A 422 -12.51 14.12 -15.23
CA ALA A 422 -11.96 15.23 -15.96
C ALA A 422 -12.91 16.44 -15.97
N PHE A 423 -12.34 17.60 -16.18
CA PHE A 423 -13.12 18.83 -16.27
C PHE A 423 -12.40 19.90 -17.10
N SER A 424 -13.18 20.88 -17.57
CA SER A 424 -12.62 22.18 -17.93
C SER A 424 -12.20 22.86 -16.64
N GLU A 425 -10.92 23.23 -16.54
CA GLU A 425 -10.30 23.71 -15.32
C GLU A 425 -10.84 25.08 -14.91
N LEU A 426 -11.11 25.23 -13.60
CA LEU A 426 -11.38 26.55 -13.04
C LEU A 426 -10.11 27.39 -13.08
N ASN A 427 -10.15 28.46 -13.85
CA ASN A 427 -9.03 29.38 -14.03
C ASN A 427 -9.34 30.81 -13.57
N ASP A 428 -10.47 31.02 -12.88
CA ASP A 428 -10.81 32.27 -12.22
C ASP A 428 -10.25 32.24 -10.77
N PRO A 429 -9.22 33.06 -10.46
CA PRO A 429 -8.60 33.05 -9.13
C PRO A 429 -9.55 33.49 -8.02
N ILE A 430 -10.56 34.33 -8.34
CA ILE A 430 -11.51 34.84 -7.36
C ILE A 430 -12.50 33.72 -6.97
N ASP A 431 -13.09 33.02 -7.96
CA ASP A 431 -13.96 31.87 -7.70
C ASP A 431 -13.18 30.75 -7.00
N GLN A 432 -11.93 30.47 -7.43
CA GLN A 432 -11.10 29.45 -6.81
C GLN A 432 -10.80 29.74 -5.32
N TYR A 433 -10.46 30.98 -5.01
CA TYR A 433 -10.24 31.40 -3.61
C TYR A 433 -11.50 31.17 -2.75
N GLN A 434 -12.69 31.55 -3.27
CA GLN A 434 -13.94 31.36 -2.53
C GLN A 434 -14.24 29.86 -2.28
N ARG A 435 -13.97 29.01 -3.26
CA ARG A 435 -14.17 27.56 -3.10
C ARG A 435 -13.19 26.95 -2.11
N PHE A 436 -11.91 27.33 -2.16
CA PHE A 436 -10.93 26.88 -1.15
C PHE A 436 -11.28 27.35 0.25
N LYS A 437 -11.78 28.59 0.39
CA LYS A 437 -12.24 29.10 1.67
C LYS A 437 -13.39 28.25 2.23
N ALA A 438 -14.37 27.90 1.41
CA ALA A 438 -15.47 27.03 1.82
C ALA A 438 -15.00 25.63 2.19
N GLN A 439 -14.00 25.07 1.51
CA GLN A 439 -13.38 23.79 1.87
C GLN A 439 -12.61 23.87 3.20
N ALA A 440 -11.83 24.93 3.41
CA ALA A 440 -11.11 25.16 4.66
C ALA A 440 -12.06 25.33 5.87
N GLU A 441 -13.23 25.94 5.67
CA GLU A 441 -14.28 26.04 6.68
C GLU A 441 -14.85 24.65 7.03
N LYS A 442 -15.12 23.78 6.04
CA LYS A 442 -15.54 22.39 6.28
C LYS A 442 -14.48 21.63 7.08
N ARG A 443 -13.20 21.79 6.71
CA ARG A 443 -12.08 21.16 7.43
C ARG A 443 -11.99 21.64 8.89
N ALA A 444 -12.21 22.93 9.16
CA ALA A 444 -12.24 23.47 10.51
C ALA A 444 -13.40 22.91 11.36
N HIS A 445 -14.47 22.40 10.73
CA HIS A 445 -15.58 21.72 11.37
C HIS A 445 -15.42 20.19 11.45
N GLY A 446 -14.24 19.65 11.13
CA GLY A 446 -13.88 18.24 11.32
C GLY A 446 -13.90 17.37 10.07
N ASP A 447 -14.11 17.93 8.90
CA ASP A 447 -13.98 17.22 7.63
C ASP A 447 -12.49 17.11 7.23
N GLU A 448 -11.83 16.03 7.64
CA GLU A 448 -10.40 15.80 7.36
C GLU A 448 -10.09 15.57 5.87
N GLU A 449 -11.08 15.30 5.04
CA GLU A 449 -10.94 15.07 3.59
C GLU A 449 -11.03 16.37 2.79
N ALA A 450 -11.60 17.43 3.36
CA ALA A 450 -11.70 18.72 2.70
C ALA A 450 -10.32 19.34 2.41
N ASN A 451 -10.20 20.00 1.24
CA ASN A 451 -8.96 20.61 0.80
C ASN A 451 -8.46 21.69 1.78
N MET A 452 -7.15 21.79 1.92
CA MET A 452 -6.48 22.89 2.60
C MET A 452 -6.46 24.13 1.70
N MET A 453 -6.36 25.33 2.31
CA MET A 453 -6.10 26.56 1.56
C MET A 453 -4.69 26.51 0.97
N ASP A 454 -4.57 26.69 -0.34
CA ASP A 454 -3.31 26.84 -1.07
C ASP A 454 -3.23 28.23 -1.69
N GLU A 455 -2.72 29.19 -0.90
CA GLU A 455 -2.62 30.60 -1.32
C GLU A 455 -1.64 30.77 -2.49
N ASP A 456 -0.57 29.98 -2.55
CA ASP A 456 0.40 30.00 -3.65
C ASP A 456 -0.23 29.53 -4.96
N PHE A 457 -1.13 28.55 -4.91
CA PHE A 457 -1.87 28.16 -6.12
C PHE A 457 -2.83 29.25 -6.58
N VAL A 458 -3.55 29.91 -5.68
CA VAL A 458 -4.41 31.05 -6.04
C VAL A 458 -3.58 32.17 -6.66
N MET A 459 -2.44 32.52 -6.05
CA MET A 459 -1.51 33.49 -6.61
C MET A 459 -0.99 33.07 -7.99
N ALA A 460 -0.70 31.78 -8.21
CA ALA A 460 -0.33 31.30 -9.55
C ALA A 460 -1.44 31.56 -10.58
N LEU A 461 -2.70 31.31 -10.23
CA LEU A 461 -3.84 31.63 -11.11
C LEU A 461 -3.97 33.14 -11.42
N GLU A 462 -3.57 34.01 -10.50
CA GLU A 462 -3.56 35.48 -10.72
C GLU A 462 -2.56 35.91 -11.81
N TYR A 463 -1.49 35.12 -12.07
CA TYR A 463 -0.61 35.33 -13.21
C TYR A 463 -1.26 34.95 -14.55
N GLY A 464 -2.40 34.26 -14.52
CA GLY A 464 -3.20 33.87 -15.65
C GLY A 464 -2.98 32.42 -16.09
N MET A 465 -4.01 31.61 -15.99
CA MET A 465 -4.05 30.26 -16.54
C MET A 465 -4.96 30.27 -17.79
N PRO A 466 -4.49 29.78 -18.96
CA PRO A 466 -5.32 29.68 -20.15
C PRO A 466 -6.51 28.74 -19.93
N PRO A 467 -7.56 28.78 -20.78
CA PRO A 467 -8.56 27.71 -20.80
C PRO A 467 -7.87 26.36 -20.94
N THR A 468 -8.15 25.45 -20.02
CA THR A 468 -7.40 24.18 -19.88
C THR A 468 -8.38 23.05 -19.61
N GLY A 469 -8.18 21.90 -20.27
CA GLY A 469 -8.81 20.64 -19.90
C GLY A 469 -7.83 19.81 -19.05
N GLY A 470 -8.33 19.22 -17.98
CA GLY A 470 -7.58 18.30 -17.13
C GLY A 470 -8.28 16.96 -17.00
N LEU A 471 -7.49 15.89 -16.92
CA LEU A 471 -7.95 14.50 -16.80
C LEU A 471 -7.08 13.74 -15.84
N GLY A 472 -7.71 13.09 -14.84
CA GLY A 472 -7.09 12.12 -13.98
C GLY A 472 -7.73 10.73 -14.12
N PHE A 473 -6.91 9.66 -14.17
CA PHE A 473 -7.43 8.30 -14.22
C PHE A 473 -6.50 7.29 -13.54
N GLY A 474 -7.11 6.23 -12.99
CA GLY A 474 -6.38 5.20 -12.24
C GLY A 474 -5.73 4.17 -13.16
N ILE A 475 -4.40 4.13 -13.20
CA ILE A 475 -3.63 3.11 -13.95
C ILE A 475 -3.98 1.69 -13.47
N ASP A 476 -4.17 1.52 -12.18
CA ASP A 476 -4.49 0.20 -11.59
C ASP A 476 -5.87 -0.28 -12.03
N ARG A 477 -6.89 0.59 -12.04
CA ARG A 477 -8.25 0.25 -12.53
C ARG A 477 -8.24 -0.05 -14.04
N CYS A 478 -7.51 0.72 -14.84
CA CYS A 478 -7.34 0.43 -16.26
C CYS A 478 -6.64 -0.91 -16.49
N ALA A 479 -5.63 -1.24 -15.67
CA ALA A 479 -4.98 -2.55 -15.72
C ALA A 479 -5.91 -3.69 -15.30
N MET A 480 -6.78 -3.49 -14.28
CA MET A 480 -7.82 -4.46 -13.91
C MET A 480 -8.75 -4.77 -15.09
N LEU A 481 -9.25 -3.73 -15.77
CA LEU A 481 -10.09 -3.87 -16.96
C LEU A 481 -9.38 -4.68 -18.06
N LEU A 482 -8.16 -4.29 -18.44
CA LEU A 482 -7.41 -4.94 -19.52
C LEU A 482 -6.98 -6.38 -19.18
N CYS A 483 -6.82 -6.71 -17.90
CA CYS A 483 -6.47 -8.05 -17.42
C CYS A 483 -7.70 -8.94 -17.19
N GLY A 484 -8.90 -8.36 -17.08
CA GLY A 484 -10.09 -9.03 -16.57
C GLY A 484 -10.01 -9.33 -15.06
N ALA A 485 -9.20 -8.58 -14.30
CA ALA A 485 -8.98 -8.81 -12.87
C ALA A 485 -10.14 -8.22 -12.04
N SER A 486 -10.55 -8.95 -11.00
CA SER A 486 -11.64 -8.52 -10.10
C SER A 486 -11.16 -7.74 -8.88
N SER A 487 -9.86 -7.73 -8.62
CA SER A 487 -9.27 -7.04 -7.47
C SER A 487 -8.05 -6.22 -7.88
N ILE A 488 -7.94 -5.02 -7.31
CA ILE A 488 -6.78 -4.14 -7.48
C ILE A 488 -5.47 -4.83 -7.03
N ARG A 489 -5.56 -5.78 -6.08
CA ARG A 489 -4.42 -6.56 -5.59
C ARG A 489 -3.85 -7.51 -6.65
N ASP A 490 -4.62 -7.85 -7.69
CA ASP A 490 -4.15 -8.69 -8.79
C ASP A 490 -3.25 -7.93 -9.78
N VAL A 491 -3.30 -6.61 -9.75
CA VAL A 491 -2.51 -5.72 -10.63
C VAL A 491 -1.48 -4.87 -9.89
N ILE A 492 -1.41 -4.97 -8.56
CA ILE A 492 -0.36 -4.41 -7.71
C ILE A 492 0.57 -5.55 -7.27
N LEU A 493 1.89 -5.42 -7.52
CA LEU A 493 2.87 -6.48 -7.20
C LEU A 493 2.87 -6.82 -5.71
N PHE A 494 2.98 -5.81 -4.87
CA PHE A 494 3.00 -5.94 -3.41
C PHE A 494 1.93 -5.02 -2.81
N PRO A 495 0.66 -5.46 -2.80
CA PRO A 495 -0.42 -4.67 -2.21
C PRO A 495 -0.27 -4.57 -0.70
N THR A 496 -0.78 -3.49 -0.13
CA THR A 496 -0.86 -3.35 1.33
C THR A 496 -1.81 -4.41 1.89
N MET A 497 -1.33 -5.15 2.91
CA MET A 497 -2.08 -6.24 3.53
C MET A 497 -2.20 -6.00 5.04
N LYS A 498 -3.30 -6.40 5.64
CA LYS A 498 -3.45 -6.37 7.11
C LYS A 498 -2.38 -7.25 7.75
N PRO A 499 -1.74 -6.83 8.86
CA PRO A 499 -0.84 -7.67 9.61
C PRO A 499 -1.49 -9.00 10.02
N LEU A 500 -0.72 -10.09 9.97
CA LEU A 500 -1.18 -11.39 10.49
C LEU A 500 -1.05 -11.38 12.01
N ASN A 501 -2.17 -11.26 12.71
CA ASN A 501 -2.19 -11.38 14.16
C ASN A 501 -2.12 -12.87 14.55
N GLY A 502 -0.93 -13.38 14.87
CA GLY A 502 -0.75 -14.64 15.59
C GLY A 502 -1.11 -15.94 14.85
N VAL A 503 -1.42 -15.91 13.57
CA VAL A 503 -1.66 -17.11 12.77
C VAL A 503 -0.31 -17.66 12.31
N LYS A 504 0.07 -18.84 12.79
CA LYS A 504 1.15 -19.62 12.15
C LYS A 504 0.66 -19.97 10.74
N ASP A 505 1.35 -19.45 9.73
CA ASP A 505 1.10 -19.83 8.35
C ASP A 505 1.15 -21.35 8.21
N GLU A 506 0.24 -21.93 7.42
CA GLU A 506 0.28 -23.34 7.01
C GLU A 506 1.60 -23.70 6.30
N ILE A 507 2.41 -22.72 5.92
CA ILE A 507 3.72 -22.86 5.27
C ILE A 507 4.89 -22.61 6.24
N GLY A 508 4.64 -22.41 7.55
CA GLY A 508 5.69 -22.25 8.57
C GLY A 508 6.53 -20.97 8.44
N VAL A 509 6.01 -19.95 7.75
CA VAL A 509 6.62 -18.65 7.73
C VAL A 509 6.01 -17.83 8.86
N ASN A 510 6.70 -17.78 10.02
CA ASN A 510 6.57 -16.62 10.88
C ASN A 510 7.06 -15.43 10.07
N ALA A 511 6.16 -14.71 9.40
CA ALA A 511 6.41 -13.36 9.00
C ALA A 511 6.34 -12.51 10.26
N GLN A 512 7.39 -12.61 11.10
CA GLN A 512 7.70 -11.48 11.96
C GLN A 512 8.05 -10.33 11.02
N PRO A 513 7.51 -9.14 11.23
CA PRO A 513 8.09 -7.94 10.65
C PRO A 513 9.60 -8.03 10.92
N ILE A 514 10.42 -7.65 9.95
CA ILE A 514 11.80 -7.28 10.25
C ILE A 514 11.65 -6.03 11.11
N GLU A 515 11.44 -6.23 12.39
CA GLU A 515 11.70 -5.19 13.35
C GLU A 515 13.19 -4.86 13.17
N SER A 516 13.48 -3.63 12.78
CA SER A 516 14.71 -3.00 13.25
C SER A 516 14.88 -3.45 14.70
N PRO A 517 16.09 -3.83 15.17
CA PRO A 517 16.25 -4.41 16.50
C PRO A 517 15.77 -3.42 17.56
N LYS A 518 14.46 -3.40 17.79
CA LYS A 518 13.94 -3.13 19.12
C LYS A 518 14.35 -4.36 19.90
N ALA A 519 15.17 -4.14 20.90
CA ALA A 519 15.39 -5.15 21.92
C ALA A 519 14.04 -5.79 22.22
N GLU A 520 13.94 -7.13 22.13
CA GLU A 520 12.74 -7.84 22.58
C GLU A 520 12.42 -7.27 23.97
N PRO A 521 11.17 -6.87 24.22
CA PRO A 521 10.84 -6.54 25.59
C PRO A 521 11.21 -7.81 26.38
N GLU A 522 12.16 -7.68 27.27
CA GLU A 522 12.51 -8.74 28.22
C GLU A 522 11.19 -9.29 28.74
N LYS A 523 10.94 -10.59 28.58
CA LYS A 523 9.81 -11.23 29.23
C LYS A 523 10.10 -11.16 30.72
N ILE A 524 9.59 -10.09 31.33
CA ILE A 524 9.74 -9.88 32.77
C ILE A 524 8.94 -11.00 33.42
N ASP A 525 9.64 -11.87 34.15
CA ASP A 525 9.02 -12.92 34.97
C ASP A 525 8.61 -12.32 36.32
N PHE A 526 7.34 -11.97 36.42
CA PHE A 526 6.78 -11.45 37.67
C PHE A 526 6.47 -12.52 38.73
N SER A 527 6.84 -13.77 38.52
CA SER A 527 6.51 -14.85 39.46
C SER A 527 7.20 -14.72 40.84
N LYS A 528 8.25 -13.88 40.91
CA LYS A 528 9.02 -13.60 42.13
C LYS A 528 8.80 -12.18 42.67
N VAL A 529 7.86 -11.42 42.08
CA VAL A 529 7.56 -10.06 42.48
C VAL A 529 6.51 -10.04 43.55
N GLU A 530 6.82 -9.39 44.67
CA GLU A 530 5.89 -9.12 45.77
C GLU A 530 5.46 -7.64 45.70
N ILE A 531 4.15 -7.38 45.70
CA ILE A 531 3.57 -6.04 45.77
C ILE A 531 2.84 -5.84 47.08
N GLU A 532 2.84 -4.60 47.57
CA GLU A 532 2.05 -4.26 48.76
C GLU A 532 0.54 -4.51 48.52
N PRO A 533 -0.17 -5.10 49.51
CA PRO A 533 -1.60 -5.34 49.36
C PRO A 533 -2.38 -4.02 49.27
N LEU A 534 -3.46 -4.02 48.48
CA LEU A 534 -4.33 -2.88 48.36
C LEU A 534 -4.95 -2.48 49.70
N PHE A 535 -5.08 -1.18 49.96
CA PHE A 535 -5.80 -0.71 51.11
C PHE A 535 -7.26 -1.17 51.05
N LYS A 536 -7.82 -1.51 52.22
CA LYS A 536 -9.22 -1.94 52.33
C LYS A 536 -10.18 -0.77 52.51
N ASP A 537 -9.66 0.33 53.03
CA ASP A 537 -10.46 1.54 53.26
C ASP A 537 -10.55 2.40 52.01
N PHE A 538 -11.73 2.92 51.72
CA PHE A 538 -11.96 3.80 50.59
C PHE A 538 -11.62 5.24 50.93
N VAL A 539 -11.00 5.95 49.99
CA VAL A 539 -10.87 7.42 50.00
C VAL A 539 -12.03 8.00 49.23
N ASP A 540 -12.77 8.92 49.86
CA ASP A 540 -13.85 9.63 49.18
C ASP A 540 -13.29 10.60 48.10
N PHE A 541 -14.11 10.88 47.09
CA PHE A 541 -13.70 11.71 45.97
C PHE A 541 -13.34 13.15 46.37
N GLU A 542 -14.00 13.72 47.41
CA GLU A 542 -13.70 15.06 47.90
C GLU A 542 -12.29 15.13 48.50
N THR A 543 -11.89 14.12 49.24
CA THR A 543 -10.55 14.02 49.83
C THR A 543 -9.50 13.82 48.71
N PHE A 544 -9.76 12.92 47.78
CA PHE A 544 -8.84 12.66 46.65
C PHE A 544 -8.68 13.92 45.76
N SER A 545 -9.75 14.62 45.47
CA SER A 545 -9.75 15.82 44.59
C SER A 545 -8.97 17.01 45.15
N LYS A 546 -8.61 16.98 46.44
CA LYS A 546 -7.74 17.97 47.07
C LYS A 546 -6.27 17.78 46.72
N SER A 547 -5.89 16.63 46.15
CA SER A 547 -4.53 16.34 45.69
C SER A 547 -4.30 16.93 44.31
N ASP A 548 -3.21 17.69 44.12
CA ASP A 548 -2.85 18.31 42.83
C ASP A 548 -1.65 17.58 42.19
N PHE A 549 -1.98 16.58 41.35
CA PHE A 549 -0.98 15.84 40.58
C PHE A 549 -0.69 16.57 39.28
N ARG A 550 0.60 16.80 39.00
CA ARG A 550 1.06 17.52 37.81
C ARG A 550 2.19 16.75 37.11
N ALA A 551 2.26 16.92 35.78
CA ALA A 551 3.47 16.64 35.06
C ALA A 551 4.49 17.74 35.36
N VAL A 552 5.70 17.38 35.72
CA VAL A 552 6.79 18.32 36.05
C VAL A 552 8.04 17.97 35.26
N LYS A 553 8.70 18.96 34.68
CA LYS A 553 9.91 18.75 33.90
C LYS A 553 11.16 18.94 34.77
N VAL A 554 12.10 18.01 34.70
CA VAL A 554 13.34 18.07 35.44
C VAL A 554 14.31 19.02 34.75
N LEU A 555 14.52 20.21 35.32
CA LEU A 555 15.47 21.21 34.82
C LEU A 555 16.89 20.89 35.28
N ALA A 556 17.05 20.45 36.52
CA ALA A 556 18.32 20.01 37.09
C ALA A 556 18.10 18.94 38.17
N CYS A 557 19.06 18.05 38.30
CA CYS A 557 19.09 17.04 39.36
C CYS A 557 20.52 16.95 39.92
N GLU A 558 20.66 16.93 41.26
CA GLU A 558 21.96 16.86 41.90
C GLU A 558 21.90 16.04 43.20
N ALA A 559 22.98 15.35 43.53
CA ALA A 559 23.11 14.61 44.79
C ALA A 559 23.17 15.56 45.98
N VAL A 560 22.41 15.30 47.03
CA VAL A 560 22.43 16.12 48.26
C VAL A 560 23.69 15.86 49.04
N PRO A 561 24.52 16.90 49.32
CA PRO A 561 25.76 16.73 50.10
C PRO A 561 25.51 16.04 51.44
N LYS A 562 26.33 15.04 51.80
CA LYS A 562 26.25 14.22 53.02
C LYS A 562 25.05 13.26 53.07
N SER A 563 24.26 13.11 52.02
CA SER A 563 23.23 12.09 51.90
C SER A 563 23.61 11.09 50.82
N LYS A 564 23.52 9.78 51.15
CA LYS A 564 23.71 8.70 50.15
C LYS A 564 22.39 8.31 49.45
N LYS A 565 21.26 8.89 49.89
CA LYS A 565 19.92 8.48 49.43
C LYS A 565 19.15 9.57 48.70
N LEU A 566 19.50 10.85 48.92
CA LEU A 566 18.70 11.96 48.45
C LEU A 566 19.26 12.57 47.16
N LEU A 567 18.38 12.76 46.19
CA LEU A 567 18.54 13.63 45.05
C LEU A 567 17.71 14.90 45.24
N LYS A 568 18.26 16.05 44.89
CA LYS A 568 17.58 17.33 44.83
C LYS A 568 17.19 17.61 43.38
N PHE A 569 15.93 17.79 43.15
CA PHE A 569 15.34 18.16 41.86
C PHE A 569 15.00 19.62 41.81
N THR A 570 15.37 20.28 40.73
CA THR A 570 14.85 21.58 40.32
C THR A 570 13.90 21.32 39.16
N LEU A 571 12.62 21.66 39.32
CA LEU A 571 11.53 21.24 38.44
C LEU A 571 10.80 22.47 37.91
N ASP A 572 10.41 22.42 36.63
CA ASP A 572 9.37 23.26 36.06
C ASP A 572 8.01 22.58 36.27
N ASP A 573 7.09 23.26 36.94
CA ASP A 573 5.71 22.82 37.18
C ASP A 573 4.65 23.68 36.44
N GLY A 574 5.10 24.48 35.46
CA GLY A 574 4.25 25.37 34.67
C GLY A 574 3.80 26.66 35.38
N THR A 575 4.28 26.91 36.60
CA THR A 575 3.93 28.14 37.34
C THR A 575 4.84 29.34 37.03
N GLY A 576 5.91 29.11 36.26
CA GLY A 576 6.95 30.12 35.94
C GLY A 576 7.97 30.33 37.07
N THR A 577 7.91 29.54 38.13
CA THR A 577 8.90 29.50 39.22
C THR A 577 9.41 28.10 39.42
N GLU A 578 10.71 27.97 39.64
CA GLU A 578 11.34 26.66 39.85
C GLU A 578 10.89 26.04 41.17
N ARG A 579 10.49 24.78 41.12
CA ARG A 579 10.08 24.01 42.30
C ARG A 579 11.21 23.09 42.75
N THR A 580 11.55 23.08 44.03
CA THR A 580 12.49 22.13 44.61
C THR A 580 11.79 20.95 45.25
N ILE A 581 12.14 19.73 44.86
CA ILE A 581 11.72 18.48 45.50
C ILE A 581 12.94 17.64 45.84
N LEU A 582 12.99 17.08 47.05
CA LEU A 582 13.97 16.07 47.44
C LEU A 582 13.33 14.69 47.42
N SER A 583 14.02 13.74 46.79
CA SER A 583 13.54 12.35 46.71
C SER A 583 14.65 11.36 47.11
N GLY A 584 14.25 10.29 47.79
CA GLY A 584 15.17 9.28 48.31
C GLY A 584 15.58 8.21 47.30
N ILE A 585 15.76 8.56 46.05
CA ILE A 585 15.91 7.63 44.93
C ILE A 585 17.34 7.53 44.37
N HIS A 586 18.34 8.10 45.02
CA HIS A 586 19.74 8.06 44.60
C HIS A 586 20.36 6.65 44.55
N ALA A 587 19.72 5.67 45.17
CA ALA A 587 20.16 4.27 45.06
C ALA A 587 19.71 3.58 43.76
N TYR A 588 18.79 4.23 43.00
CA TYR A 588 18.13 3.68 41.81
C TYR A 588 18.41 4.46 40.54
N TYR A 589 18.80 5.76 40.67
CA TYR A 589 19.01 6.66 39.52
C TYR A 589 20.21 7.57 39.75
N GLU A 590 21.00 7.75 38.69
CA GLU A 590 22.02 8.80 38.66
C GLU A 590 21.40 10.14 38.22
N PRO A 591 21.87 11.30 38.74
CA PRO A 591 21.30 12.60 38.42
C PRO A 591 21.19 12.91 36.93
N GLU A 592 22.19 12.52 36.14
CA GLU A 592 22.30 12.80 34.69
C GLU A 592 21.22 12.08 33.89
N GLU A 593 20.70 10.96 34.37
CA GLU A 593 19.69 10.17 33.68
C GLU A 593 18.30 10.83 33.75
N LEU A 594 18.12 11.73 34.71
CA LEU A 594 16.82 12.34 35.04
C LEU A 594 16.62 13.73 34.46
N VAL A 595 17.70 14.45 34.13
CA VAL A 595 17.60 15.80 33.57
C VAL A 595 16.94 15.76 32.20
N GLY A 596 15.96 16.66 31.98
CA GLY A 596 15.16 16.74 30.77
C GLY A 596 13.96 15.81 30.72
N LYS A 597 13.80 14.88 31.68
CA LYS A 597 12.64 13.98 31.76
C LYS A 597 11.42 14.67 32.34
N THR A 598 10.25 14.19 31.96
CA THR A 598 8.96 14.64 32.51
C THR A 598 8.43 13.58 33.48
N CYS A 599 8.21 13.97 34.75
CA CYS A 599 7.79 13.08 35.82
C CYS A 599 6.43 13.50 36.38
N ILE A 600 5.83 12.61 37.19
CA ILE A 600 4.60 12.92 37.92
C ILE A 600 4.97 13.37 39.34
N ALA A 601 4.42 14.50 39.79
CA ALA A 601 4.55 14.99 41.15
C ALA A 601 3.21 15.42 41.75
N ILE A 602 3.06 15.25 43.06
CA ILE A 602 2.03 15.95 43.83
C ILE A 602 2.63 17.29 44.30
N THR A 603 2.00 18.37 43.88
CA THR A 603 2.57 19.73 43.98
C THR A 603 2.04 20.57 45.13
N ASN A 604 0.91 20.18 45.72
CA ASN A 604 0.26 20.93 46.79
C ASN A 604 0.50 20.37 48.21
N LEU A 605 1.62 19.67 48.39
CA LEU A 605 2.05 19.31 49.75
C LEU A 605 2.77 20.48 50.41
N PRO A 606 2.57 20.68 51.76
CA PRO A 606 3.28 21.72 52.49
C PRO A 606 4.80 21.49 52.44
N PRO A 607 5.63 22.57 52.39
CA PRO A 607 7.09 22.45 52.38
C PRO A 607 7.58 21.64 53.59
N ARG A 608 8.47 20.68 53.34
CA ARG A 608 9.07 19.83 54.34
C ARG A 608 10.59 20.04 54.39
N PRO A 609 11.18 20.49 55.48
CA PRO A 609 12.62 20.68 55.58
C PRO A 609 13.31 19.30 55.65
N MET A 610 14.25 19.07 54.70
CA MET A 610 15.06 17.86 54.62
C MET A 610 16.53 18.28 54.40
N MET A 611 17.44 17.92 55.30
CA MET A 611 18.88 18.27 55.24
C MET A 611 19.12 19.79 55.06
N GLY A 612 18.23 20.65 55.59
CA GLY A 612 18.32 22.10 55.49
C GLY A 612 17.80 22.69 54.15
N ILE A 613 17.14 21.88 53.34
CA ILE A 613 16.49 22.31 52.09
C ILE A 613 14.99 22.00 52.20
N ASP A 614 14.14 22.94 51.82
CA ASP A 614 12.69 22.73 51.79
C ASP A 614 12.27 21.96 50.55
N SER A 615 11.69 20.76 50.74
CA SER A 615 11.07 19.98 49.67
C SER A 615 9.61 20.38 49.52
N CYS A 616 9.25 20.89 48.34
CA CYS A 616 7.91 21.48 48.08
C CYS A 616 7.09 20.55 47.17
N GLY A 617 6.81 19.36 47.62
CA GLY A 617 6.06 18.34 46.89
C GLY A 617 6.71 16.94 46.99
N MET A 618 6.22 15.99 46.20
CA MET A 618 6.72 14.62 46.16
C MET A 618 6.63 14.06 44.75
N LEU A 619 7.70 13.49 44.26
CA LEU A 619 7.71 12.71 43.01
C LEU A 619 7.03 11.34 43.26
N ILE A 620 6.26 10.88 42.28
CA ILE A 620 5.52 9.62 42.39
C ILE A 620 6.33 8.49 41.78
N SER A 621 6.49 7.40 42.55
CA SER A 621 7.23 6.22 42.14
C SER A 621 6.41 4.96 42.41
N ALA A 622 6.59 3.93 41.58
CA ALA A 622 6.10 2.60 41.83
C ALA A 622 7.18 1.80 42.58
N VAL A 623 6.80 1.12 43.64
CA VAL A 623 7.73 0.31 44.47
C VAL A 623 7.20 -1.11 44.53
N HIS A 624 8.10 -2.10 44.40
CA HIS A 624 7.82 -3.51 44.58
C HIS A 624 9.06 -4.20 45.13
N HIS A 625 8.93 -5.46 45.54
CA HIS A 625 10.05 -6.28 45.98
C HIS A 625 10.24 -7.44 45.01
N GLU A 626 11.50 -7.69 44.63
CA GLU A 626 11.89 -8.81 43.81
C GLU A 626 13.01 -9.58 44.53
N GLU A 627 12.77 -10.87 44.81
CA GLU A 627 13.67 -11.71 45.58
C GLU A 627 14.05 -11.13 46.97
N GLY A 628 13.15 -10.31 47.55
CA GLY A 628 13.36 -9.66 48.85
C GLY A 628 14.12 -8.32 48.79
N GLU A 629 14.51 -7.86 47.60
CA GLU A 629 15.09 -6.53 47.38
C GLU A 629 14.05 -5.55 46.91
N GLU A 630 14.07 -4.32 47.47
CA GLU A 630 13.21 -3.21 47.01
C GLU A 630 13.66 -2.71 45.63
N LYS A 631 12.72 -2.60 44.71
CA LYS A 631 12.89 -1.99 43.39
C LYS A 631 11.95 -0.78 43.30
N LEU A 632 12.49 0.32 42.84
CA LEU A 632 11.75 1.59 42.69
C LEU A 632 11.83 2.10 41.25
N HIS A 633 10.68 2.45 40.69
CA HIS A 633 10.56 3.04 39.38
C HIS A 633 9.89 4.40 39.50
N LEU A 634 10.63 5.47 39.16
CA LEU A 634 10.06 6.82 39.07
C LEU A 634 9.05 6.86 37.90
N LEU A 635 7.83 7.32 38.17
CA LEU A 635 6.81 7.42 37.12
C LEU A 635 7.13 8.60 36.19
N MET A 636 7.55 8.27 34.97
CA MET A 636 7.82 9.21 33.90
C MET A 636 6.69 9.16 32.88
N VAL A 637 6.38 10.30 32.29
CA VAL A 637 5.41 10.45 31.20
C VAL A 637 6.13 10.95 29.95
N ASP A 638 5.42 10.97 28.82
CA ASP A 638 5.96 11.43 27.56
C ASP A 638 6.47 12.89 27.68
N ASP A 639 7.68 13.14 27.19
CA ASP A 639 8.34 14.45 27.28
C ASP A 639 7.63 15.55 26.45
N HIS A 640 6.64 15.18 25.60
CA HIS A 640 5.74 16.12 24.91
C HIS A 640 4.61 16.64 25.81
N ILE A 641 4.40 16.07 26.98
CA ILE A 641 3.41 16.59 27.94
C ILE A 641 3.99 17.87 28.56
N PRO A 642 3.31 19.03 28.44
CA PRO A 642 3.84 20.29 28.95
C PRO A 642 3.92 20.28 30.48
N ALA A 643 4.96 20.92 31.02
CA ALA A 643 5.09 21.15 32.45
C ALA A 643 3.84 21.88 32.99
N GLY A 644 3.34 21.44 34.13
CA GLY A 644 2.13 21.95 34.74
C GLY A 644 0.82 21.27 34.29
N ALA A 645 0.87 20.37 33.31
CA ALA A 645 -0.31 19.61 32.91
C ALA A 645 -0.88 18.81 34.10
N LYS A 646 -2.18 19.00 34.39
CA LYS A 646 -2.86 18.36 35.52
C LYS A 646 -3.22 16.91 35.16
N LEU A 647 -3.01 16.01 36.10
CA LEU A 647 -3.44 14.61 36.02
C LEU A 647 -4.76 14.45 36.81
N TYR A 648 -5.67 13.66 36.22
CA TYR A 648 -7.01 13.40 36.80
C TYR A 648 -7.18 11.92 37.10
#